data_af10f48d044dfa415895847bbede7bc4
#
_entry.id   af10f48d044dfa415895847bbede7bc4
#
_cell.length_a   1.000
_cell.length_b   1.000
_cell.length_c   1.000
_cell.angle_alpha   90.00
_cell.angle_beta   90.00
_cell.angle_gamma   90.00
#
_symmetry.space_group_name_H-M   'P 1'
#
loop_
_entity.id
_entity.type
_entity.pdbx_description
1 polymer ?
#
loop_
_entity_poly.entity_id
_entity_poly.type
_entity_poly.pdbx_seq_one_letter_code
_entity_poly.pdbx_strand_id
1 'polypeptide(L)'
;MGLLSKVMNALIGEPSVSRPATQPVPRPAQQNVPKPTQQQTTQRKSTAQPRQTQRPTQPSQSSRLARSSYRAKTQTTARNTSVITNRSRARSHANSQPAQKLMPQPMLPAEQIERARNIIGKIEKHELSDEQISAIAGAGHNTLVLAGAGTGKTTTIVGYITWLLNTGTATPEEILVLSFTKASADEMSSRITQSAGKVIRACTFHSLGLEICRSSTIANRPIIDGRTSNNVVRNAFEHLLEHNVSYRLLAFKLMSQQLLDKYSAAARLENFQLPTDDYAFNQYRQNLIDTAQTIIQHMRSNNIDTAGMQALNERYGGKNIGRNREMLQLIEPLYHAYVQNFATNNGIDFPRMIVDAISCVNNGSYRHPYKYVLIDEYQDMSRPRYELIRALRLQHDFSLFCVGDDWQSIYRFAGSDLHLILDFDRIWRAWGPTRMFQITTTRRFRQSLIDASGAFVMRDTNLYVKHLNNPSDKKDYSLKALGGHTEEERFNVIVEQLRKLPKTASVLLLGRYRSDINLMIRCDQEGLFSIDQSTGNIRFLEKPDMDIRFMTAHASKGLQCDFVFLLCCSGGLKGFPSTIPEEPLLGLLLPEVERCPHAEERRLFYVAMTRCKKKLFFIVDQTRPSRFMYELHSKICPNIFRGVKLPPQCPNCGEALSLRHNRNDPNRSFYGCTGFPNCRYTQQAK
;
A
#
# COMPACT_ATOMS: atom_id res chain seq x y z
N MET A 1 3.16 -6.23 -15.02
CA MET A 1 2.52 -6.41 -13.71
C MET A 1 2.36 -5.03 -13.06
N GLY A 2 1.12 -4.61 -12.83
CA GLY A 2 0.83 -3.30 -12.24
C GLY A 2 1.42 -3.14 -10.83
N LEU A 3 1.63 -1.91 -10.41
CA LEU A 3 2.17 -1.56 -9.09
C LEU A 3 1.35 -2.22 -7.96
N LEU A 4 0.03 -2.31 -8.13
CA LEU A 4 -0.90 -2.94 -7.18
C LEU A 4 -0.65 -4.44 -7.02
N SER A 5 -0.44 -5.18 -8.12
CA SER A 5 -0.12 -6.61 -8.06
C SER A 5 1.18 -6.88 -7.28
N LYS A 6 2.16 -5.98 -7.37
CA LYS A 6 3.43 -6.13 -6.64
C LYS A 6 3.37 -5.67 -5.20
N VAL A 7 2.61 -4.62 -4.91
CA VAL A 7 2.31 -4.24 -3.52
C VAL A 7 1.46 -5.32 -2.87
N MET A 8 0.48 -5.87 -3.57
CA MET A 8 -0.32 -7.00 -3.09
C MET A 8 0.55 -8.24 -2.90
N ASN A 9 1.46 -8.60 -3.82
CA ASN A 9 2.38 -9.72 -3.66
C ASN A 9 3.39 -9.50 -2.51
N ALA A 10 3.85 -8.27 -2.27
CA ALA A 10 4.66 -7.94 -1.10
C ALA A 10 3.87 -8.03 0.21
N LEU A 11 2.57 -7.73 0.17
CA LEU A 11 1.64 -7.89 1.30
C LEU A 11 1.31 -9.37 1.58
N ILE A 12 1.31 -10.23 0.54
CA ILE A 12 1.01 -11.65 0.63
C ILE A 12 2.22 -12.47 1.11
N GLY A 13 3.44 -11.97 0.89
CA GLY A 13 4.67 -12.65 1.31
C GLY A 13 4.93 -13.93 0.54
N GLU A 14 4.71 -13.96 -0.78
CA GLU A 14 5.26 -15.03 -1.60
C GLU A 14 6.79 -14.97 -1.58
N PRO A 15 7.48 -16.06 -1.21
CA PRO A 15 8.92 -16.12 -1.29
C PRO A 15 9.32 -16.05 -2.77
N SER A 16 10.22 -15.13 -3.11
CA SER A 16 11.04 -15.28 -4.29
C SER A 16 11.88 -16.54 -4.08
N VAL A 17 11.49 -17.65 -4.71
CA VAL A 17 12.28 -18.88 -4.73
C VAL A 17 13.53 -18.58 -5.56
N SER A 18 14.57 -18.12 -4.90
CA SER A 18 15.93 -18.26 -5.39
C SER A 18 16.31 -19.73 -5.22
N ARG A 19 16.23 -20.51 -6.28
CA ARG A 19 16.88 -21.82 -6.33
C ARG A 19 18.39 -21.58 -6.18
N PRO A 20 19.07 -22.20 -5.22
CA PRO A 20 20.53 -22.23 -5.23
C PRO A 20 20.96 -23.03 -6.46
N ALA A 21 21.97 -22.51 -7.17
CA ALA A 21 22.65 -23.22 -8.24
C ALA A 21 23.24 -24.50 -7.66
N THR A 22 22.72 -25.66 -8.05
CA THR A 22 23.28 -26.96 -7.75
C THR A 22 24.52 -27.15 -8.60
N GLN A 23 25.68 -27.21 -7.95
CA GLN A 23 26.89 -27.78 -8.51
C GLN A 23 26.68 -29.30 -8.76
N PRO A 24 27.26 -29.86 -9.82
CA PRO A 24 27.12 -31.30 -10.10
C PRO A 24 27.97 -32.14 -9.15
N VAL A 25 27.32 -33.03 -8.39
CA VAL A 25 27.97 -34.03 -7.58
C VAL A 25 28.10 -35.32 -8.41
N PRO A 26 29.24 -36.03 -8.39
CA PRO A 26 29.49 -37.21 -9.21
C PRO A 26 28.67 -38.43 -8.72
N ARG A 27 28.22 -39.26 -9.66
CA ARG A 27 27.48 -40.50 -9.41
C ARG A 27 28.35 -41.55 -8.71
N PRO A 28 27.82 -42.24 -7.70
CA PRO A 28 28.35 -43.57 -7.32
C PRO A 28 27.56 -44.69 -8.03
N ALA A 29 28.27 -45.78 -8.23
CA ALA A 29 27.91 -46.94 -9.01
C ALA A 29 26.73 -47.75 -8.45
N GLN A 30 26.07 -48.44 -9.39
CA GLN A 30 24.99 -49.43 -9.16
C GLN A 30 25.45 -50.61 -8.30
N GLN A 31 24.63 -51.00 -7.35
CA GLN A 31 24.59 -52.37 -6.84
C GLN A 31 23.15 -52.87 -6.81
N ASN A 32 23.03 -54.11 -7.29
CA ASN A 32 21.82 -54.89 -7.53
C ASN A 32 21.09 -55.39 -6.26
N VAL A 33 19.81 -55.28 -6.25
CA VAL A 33 18.64 -56.16 -6.05
C VAL A 33 18.70 -57.25 -4.97
N PRO A 34 17.60 -57.73 -4.34
CA PRO A 34 16.42 -58.29 -5.01
C PRO A 34 15.03 -57.96 -4.39
N LYS A 35 13.99 -58.21 -5.22
CA LYS A 35 12.56 -58.27 -4.84
C LYS A 35 12.26 -59.48 -3.95
N PRO A 36 11.22 -59.44 -3.13
CA PRO A 36 10.37 -60.58 -2.89
C PRO A 36 8.88 -60.32 -3.13
N THR A 37 8.33 -61.05 -3.99
CA THR A 37 7.22 -62.03 -4.00
C THR A 37 5.93 -61.67 -3.24
N GLN A 38 4.86 -61.69 -4.02
CA GLN A 38 3.46 -61.75 -3.64
C GLN A 38 3.11 -62.98 -2.81
N GLN A 39 2.21 -62.84 -1.85
CA GLN A 39 1.30 -63.92 -1.45
C GLN A 39 -0.11 -63.39 -1.25
N GLN A 40 -1.02 -64.10 -1.91
CA GLN A 40 -2.47 -63.97 -1.95
C GLN A 40 -3.13 -64.63 -0.73
N THR A 41 -4.45 -64.37 -0.71
CA THR A 41 -5.57 -65.15 -0.10
C THR A 41 -5.93 -64.71 1.33
N THR A 42 -7.20 -64.55 1.73
CA THR A 42 -8.48 -65.16 1.29
C THR A 42 -9.65 -64.37 1.90
N GLN A 43 -10.74 -64.44 1.20
CA GLN A 43 -12.08 -63.97 1.57
C GLN A 43 -12.66 -64.71 2.79
N ARG A 44 -13.50 -64.01 3.56
CA ARG A 44 -14.74 -64.61 4.10
C ARG A 44 -15.87 -63.60 4.23
N LYS A 45 -16.98 -63.92 3.52
CA LYS A 45 -18.32 -63.34 3.60
C LYS A 45 -19.06 -63.88 4.84
N SER A 46 -19.96 -63.09 5.41
CA SER A 46 -21.30 -63.50 5.87
C SER A 46 -22.13 -62.26 6.21
N THR A 47 -23.06 -61.97 5.43
CA THR A 47 -24.52 -61.98 5.41
C THR A 47 -25.22 -61.85 6.79
N ALA A 48 -26.05 -60.83 6.97
CA ALA A 48 -27.49 -60.92 7.10
C ALA A 48 -28.16 -59.57 7.55
N GLN A 49 -29.15 -59.23 6.79
CA GLN A 49 -30.20 -58.20 7.05
C GLN A 49 -31.29 -58.74 7.98
N PRO A 50 -32.44 -58.03 8.10
CA PRO A 50 -32.81 -56.86 8.89
C PRO A 50 -33.99 -57.13 9.83
N ARG A 51 -34.37 -56.17 10.70
CA ARG A 51 -35.80 -56.15 11.19
C ARG A 51 -36.28 -54.75 11.54
N GLN A 52 -37.46 -54.52 11.07
CA GLN A 52 -38.37 -53.37 11.16
C GLN A 52 -39.09 -53.23 12.50
N THR A 53 -39.73 -52.01 12.59
CA THR A 53 -41.00 -51.62 13.27
C THR A 53 -40.88 -51.29 14.77
N GLN A 54 -41.41 -50.21 15.30
CA GLN A 54 -42.77 -49.61 15.24
C GLN A 54 -42.78 -48.26 16.01
N ARG A 55 -43.57 -47.34 15.51
CA ARG A 55 -44.19 -46.27 16.30
C ARG A 55 -45.42 -46.83 17.03
N PRO A 56 -45.88 -46.31 18.19
CA PRO A 56 -46.96 -45.36 18.12
C PRO A 56 -47.11 -44.32 19.29
N THR A 57 -47.88 -43.29 18.95
CA THR A 57 -48.96 -42.56 19.66
C THR A 57 -48.70 -41.68 20.88
N GLN A 58 -49.11 -40.44 20.69
CA GLN A 58 -49.62 -39.51 21.73
C GLN A 58 -50.86 -40.04 22.44
N PRO A 59 -51.25 -39.48 23.64
CA PRO A 59 -52.16 -38.33 23.65
C PRO A 59 -52.08 -37.32 24.84
N SER A 60 -52.47 -36.12 24.55
CA SER A 60 -53.47 -35.20 25.08
C SER A 60 -53.47 -34.61 26.52
N GLN A 61 -53.61 -33.27 26.50
CA GLN A 61 -54.49 -32.37 27.27
C GLN A 61 -54.14 -32.04 28.74
N SER A 62 -53.95 -30.84 29.06
CA SER A 62 -54.68 -29.65 29.37
C SER A 62 -54.24 -29.03 30.70
N SER A 63 -54.05 -27.76 30.77
CA SER A 63 -54.76 -26.81 31.62
C SER A 63 -54.30 -25.36 31.43
N ARG A 64 -55.32 -24.51 31.45
CA ARG A 64 -55.33 -23.05 31.18
C ARG A 64 -54.79 -22.24 32.35
N LEU A 65 -54.38 -21.04 31.98
CA LEU A 65 -54.52 -19.69 32.54
C LEU A 65 -53.23 -19.01 32.91
N ALA A 66 -52.86 -17.94 32.22
CA ALA A 66 -53.25 -16.56 32.47
C ALA A 66 -52.65 -15.63 31.40
N ARG A 67 -53.45 -14.70 30.93
CA ARG A 67 -53.12 -13.66 29.96
C ARG A 67 -52.21 -12.59 30.56
N SER A 68 -51.13 -12.22 29.86
CA SER A 68 -50.64 -10.85 29.87
C SER A 68 -50.15 -10.51 28.46
N SER A 69 -50.78 -9.52 27.89
CA SER A 69 -50.61 -9.01 26.53
C SER A 69 -49.32 -8.23 26.40
N TYR A 70 -48.38 -8.72 25.60
CA TYR A 70 -47.39 -7.86 24.94
C TYR A 70 -47.38 -8.13 23.43
N ARG A 71 -47.83 -7.12 22.73
CA ARG A 71 -47.95 -7.04 21.27
C ARG A 71 -46.56 -7.01 20.66
N ALA A 72 -45.98 -8.13 20.27
CA ALA A 72 -44.76 -8.18 19.47
C ALA A 72 -45.12 -7.84 18.00
N LYS A 73 -44.69 -6.69 17.55
CA LYS A 73 -44.64 -6.36 16.13
C LYS A 73 -43.61 -7.26 15.46
N THR A 74 -44.04 -8.18 14.65
CA THR A 74 -43.24 -8.89 13.66
C THR A 74 -42.70 -7.87 12.66
N GLN A 75 -41.47 -7.41 12.86
CA GLN A 75 -40.69 -6.77 11.83
C GLN A 75 -39.99 -7.88 11.05
N THR A 76 -40.42 -8.08 9.83
CA THR A 76 -39.70 -8.74 8.76
C THR A 76 -38.33 -8.11 8.66
N THR A 77 -37.27 -8.79 9.10
CA THR A 77 -35.87 -8.39 8.89
C THR A 77 -35.55 -8.56 7.41
N ALA A 78 -35.80 -7.52 6.63
CA ALA A 78 -35.10 -7.31 5.38
C ALA A 78 -33.62 -7.24 5.72
N ARG A 79 -32.81 -8.15 5.14
CA ARG A 79 -31.37 -8.14 5.18
C ARG A 79 -30.88 -6.85 4.49
N ASN A 80 -30.80 -5.76 5.24
CA ASN A 80 -30.03 -4.59 4.85
C ASN A 80 -28.55 -4.91 5.04
N THR A 81 -27.92 -5.50 4.04
CA THR A 81 -26.48 -5.42 3.84
C THR A 81 -26.16 -3.96 3.56
N SER A 82 -25.88 -3.18 4.61
CA SER A 82 -25.42 -1.81 4.46
C SER A 82 -24.05 -1.84 3.78
N VAL A 83 -24.04 -1.53 2.49
CA VAL A 83 -22.82 -1.24 1.71
C VAL A 83 -22.13 -0.05 2.36
N ILE A 84 -21.09 -0.31 3.15
CA ILE A 84 -20.33 0.72 3.85
C ILE A 84 -19.32 1.29 2.85
N THR A 85 -19.71 2.35 2.16
CA THR A 85 -18.79 3.05 1.26
C THR A 85 -18.07 4.16 1.99
N ASN A 86 -16.79 4.34 1.70
CA ASN A 86 -15.96 5.42 2.23
C ASN A 86 -16.58 6.82 1.99
N ARG A 87 -17.34 7.00 0.89
CA ARG A 87 -17.96 8.27 0.51
C ARG A 87 -19.27 8.59 1.24
N SER A 88 -20.06 7.59 1.62
CA SER A 88 -21.36 7.84 2.31
C SER A 88 -21.18 8.43 3.71
N ARG A 89 -20.07 8.12 4.39
CA ARG A 89 -19.72 8.71 5.69
C ARG A 89 -18.97 10.04 5.59
N ALA A 90 -18.13 10.25 4.58
CA ALA A 90 -17.40 11.52 4.41
C ALA A 90 -18.35 12.70 4.15
N ARG A 91 -19.47 12.51 3.42
CA ARG A 91 -20.46 13.59 3.20
C ARG A 91 -21.39 13.86 4.38
N SER A 92 -21.67 12.89 5.27
CA SER A 92 -22.32 13.18 6.54
C SER A 92 -21.44 14.02 7.48
N HIS A 93 -20.12 14.13 7.16
CA HIS A 93 -19.15 14.92 7.89
C HIS A 93 -18.80 16.27 7.24
N ALA A 94 -19.30 16.54 6.00
CA ALA A 94 -19.03 17.82 5.33
C ALA A 94 -19.67 19.04 6.03
N ASN A 95 -20.64 18.83 6.93
CA ASN A 95 -21.25 19.85 7.79
C ASN A 95 -20.78 19.79 9.26
N SER A 96 -19.86 18.89 9.62
CA SER A 96 -19.24 18.91 10.94
C SER A 96 -18.02 19.82 10.93
N GLN A 97 -17.86 20.65 11.96
CA GLN A 97 -16.62 21.38 12.22
C GLN A 97 -15.41 20.42 12.06
N PRO A 98 -14.27 20.89 11.52
CA PRO A 98 -13.08 20.06 11.40
C PRO A 98 -12.81 19.43 12.77
N ALA A 99 -12.68 18.09 12.80
CA ALA A 99 -12.41 17.36 14.02
C ALA A 99 -11.14 17.97 14.67
N GLN A 100 -11.25 18.34 15.94
CA GLN A 100 -10.11 18.87 16.66
C GLN A 100 -9.05 17.76 16.71
N LYS A 101 -7.88 18.04 16.16
CA LYS A 101 -6.77 17.09 16.18
C LYS A 101 -6.40 16.77 17.63
N LEU A 102 -6.14 15.50 17.91
CA LEU A 102 -5.66 15.07 19.21
C LEU A 102 -4.32 15.74 19.53
N MET A 103 -4.20 16.31 20.73
CA MET A 103 -2.96 16.96 21.17
C MET A 103 -2.03 15.94 21.83
N PRO A 104 -0.70 16.06 21.61
CA PRO A 104 0.27 15.21 22.29
C PRO A 104 0.16 15.31 23.81
N GLN A 105 0.25 14.17 24.49
CA GLN A 105 0.40 14.16 25.93
C GLN A 105 1.77 14.74 26.32
N PRO A 106 1.88 15.43 27.46
CA PRO A 106 3.17 15.84 27.98
C PRO A 106 4.03 14.62 28.32
N MET A 107 5.34 14.80 28.34
CA MET A 107 6.25 13.78 28.84
C MET A 107 5.96 13.48 30.31
N LEU A 108 6.15 12.21 30.68
CA LEU A 108 6.03 11.80 32.07
C LEU A 108 7.11 12.48 32.95
N PRO A 109 6.88 12.63 34.28
CA PRO A 109 7.90 13.09 35.19
C PRO A 109 9.15 12.20 35.14
N ALA A 110 10.34 12.81 35.33
CA ALA A 110 11.64 12.12 35.23
C ALA A 110 11.72 10.86 36.10
N GLU A 111 11.17 10.91 37.31
CA GLU A 111 11.14 9.76 38.23
C GLU A 111 10.32 8.57 37.64
N GLN A 112 9.19 8.87 37.03
CA GLN A 112 8.36 7.82 36.37
C GLN A 112 9.04 7.25 35.14
N ILE A 113 9.73 8.09 34.37
CA ILE A 113 10.51 7.66 33.19
C ILE A 113 11.62 6.71 33.66
N GLU A 114 12.36 7.06 34.72
CA GLU A 114 13.46 6.23 35.20
C GLU A 114 12.98 4.90 35.80
N ARG A 115 11.87 4.91 36.53
CA ARG A 115 11.23 3.69 37.02
C ARG A 115 10.81 2.78 35.84
N ALA A 116 10.19 3.35 34.81
CA ALA A 116 9.78 2.61 33.63
C ALA A 116 10.99 2.08 32.81
N ARG A 117 12.06 2.88 32.71
CA ARG A 117 13.32 2.50 32.07
C ARG A 117 13.91 1.25 32.72
N ASN A 118 13.94 1.22 34.06
CA ASN A 118 14.45 0.08 34.82
C ASN A 118 13.61 -1.20 34.61
N ILE A 119 12.29 -1.07 34.47
CA ILE A 119 11.40 -2.21 34.22
C ILE A 119 11.55 -2.73 32.77
N ILE A 120 11.63 -1.84 31.78
CA ILE A 120 11.75 -2.22 30.37
C ILE A 120 13.17 -2.77 30.09
N GLY A 121 14.19 -2.15 30.65
CA GLY A 121 15.58 -2.45 30.35
C GLY A 121 16.01 -1.99 28.96
N LYS A 122 17.09 -2.57 28.46
CA LYS A 122 17.60 -2.28 27.11
C LYS A 122 16.88 -3.10 26.06
N ILE A 123 16.42 -2.46 25.02
CA ILE A 123 15.86 -3.12 23.83
C ILE A 123 16.95 -3.18 22.76
N GLU A 124 17.32 -4.40 22.32
CA GLU A 124 18.38 -4.61 21.30
C GLU A 124 19.70 -3.91 21.66
N LYS A 125 20.11 -3.96 22.92
CA LYS A 125 21.31 -3.32 23.49
C LYS A 125 21.25 -1.78 23.57
N HIS A 126 20.14 -1.14 23.18
CA HIS A 126 19.94 0.30 23.25
C HIS A 126 18.91 0.68 24.31
N GLU A 127 19.13 1.81 24.95
CA GLU A 127 18.13 2.43 25.82
C GLU A 127 17.09 3.17 24.97
N LEU A 128 15.83 3.08 25.42
CA LEU A 128 14.75 3.85 24.84
C LEU A 128 14.87 5.33 25.20
N SER A 129 14.45 6.22 24.31
CA SER A 129 14.35 7.64 24.61
C SER A 129 13.23 7.93 25.61
N ASP A 130 13.31 9.09 26.28
CA ASP A 130 12.28 9.53 27.23
C ASP A 130 10.91 9.65 26.56
N GLU A 131 10.87 10.08 25.27
CA GLU A 131 9.65 10.12 24.47
C GLU A 131 9.05 8.71 24.28
N GLN A 132 9.88 7.72 23.98
CA GLN A 132 9.45 6.33 23.82
C GLN A 132 8.94 5.74 25.13
N ILE A 133 9.67 5.97 26.23
CA ILE A 133 9.28 5.51 27.58
C ILE A 133 7.98 6.18 28.02
N SER A 134 7.82 7.49 27.78
CA SER A 134 6.58 8.21 28.09
C SER A 134 5.40 7.66 27.31
N ALA A 135 5.58 7.29 26.03
CA ALA A 135 4.54 6.68 25.23
C ALA A 135 4.17 5.27 25.74
N ILE A 136 5.13 4.51 26.22
CA ILE A 136 4.96 3.16 26.75
C ILE A 136 4.27 3.19 28.12
N ALA A 137 4.86 3.85 29.10
CA ALA A 137 4.37 3.87 30.48
C ALA A 137 3.13 4.75 30.65
N GLY A 138 2.95 5.75 29.79
CA GLY A 138 1.77 6.61 29.73
C GLY A 138 0.63 6.06 28.86
N ALA A 139 0.78 4.88 28.29
CA ALA A 139 -0.25 4.28 27.42
C ALA A 139 -1.60 4.17 28.14
N GLY A 140 -2.65 4.48 27.41
CA GLY A 140 -4.04 4.38 27.88
C GLY A 140 -4.81 3.31 27.11
N HIS A 141 -6.12 3.33 27.28
CA HIS A 141 -6.99 2.36 26.62
C HIS A 141 -6.94 2.44 25.08
N ASN A 142 -6.84 3.66 24.54
CA ASN A 142 -6.56 3.88 23.12
C ASN A 142 -5.35 4.80 23.00
N THR A 143 -4.26 4.29 22.49
CA THR A 143 -3.02 5.05 22.35
C THR A 143 -2.58 5.15 20.89
N LEU A 144 -2.32 6.37 20.44
CA LEU A 144 -1.67 6.67 19.16
C LEU A 144 -0.26 7.22 19.43
N VAL A 145 0.74 6.57 18.87
CA VAL A 145 2.12 7.07 18.88
C VAL A 145 2.46 7.57 17.48
N LEU A 146 2.59 8.88 17.32
CA LEU A 146 3.06 9.50 16.09
C LEU A 146 4.58 9.58 16.11
N ALA A 147 5.21 8.82 15.23
CA ALA A 147 6.65 8.65 15.22
C ALA A 147 7.20 8.89 13.81
N GLY A 148 8.07 9.88 13.66
CA GLY A 148 8.66 10.25 12.38
C GLY A 148 9.53 9.15 11.76
N ALA A 149 10.08 9.43 10.57
CA ALA A 149 11.01 8.51 9.92
C ALA A 149 12.27 8.32 10.77
N GLY A 150 12.64 7.07 11.09
CA GLY A 150 13.86 6.75 11.83
C GLY A 150 13.84 7.01 13.32
N THR A 151 12.69 7.27 13.92
CA THR A 151 12.56 7.53 15.37
C THR A 151 12.38 6.26 16.22
N GLY A 152 12.40 5.06 15.61
CA GLY A 152 12.28 3.80 16.33
C GLY A 152 10.87 3.31 16.60
N LYS A 153 9.93 3.50 15.66
CA LYS A 153 8.55 2.98 15.74
C LYS A 153 8.46 1.54 16.23
N THR A 154 9.10 0.63 15.53
CA THR A 154 9.10 -0.80 15.85
C THR A 154 9.74 -1.09 17.20
N THR A 155 10.81 -0.37 17.57
CA THR A 155 11.47 -0.48 18.88
C THR A 155 10.52 -0.06 20.01
N THR A 156 9.66 0.93 19.78
CA THR A 156 8.65 1.35 20.76
C THR A 156 7.60 0.26 20.99
N ILE A 157 7.17 -0.45 19.94
CA ILE A 157 6.25 -1.59 20.07
C ILE A 157 6.89 -2.72 20.89
N VAL A 158 8.14 -3.07 20.56
CA VAL A 158 8.90 -4.10 21.31
C VAL A 158 9.04 -3.69 22.77
N GLY A 159 9.36 -2.41 23.05
CA GLY A 159 9.43 -1.88 24.40
C GLY A 159 8.11 -1.95 25.16
N TYR A 160 6.97 -1.65 24.50
CA TYR A 160 5.65 -1.74 25.14
C TYR A 160 5.29 -3.19 25.50
N ILE A 161 5.59 -4.13 24.62
CA ILE A 161 5.41 -5.55 24.88
C ILE A 161 6.25 -6.00 26.07
N THR A 162 7.53 -5.62 26.09
CA THR A 162 8.44 -5.92 27.23
C THR A 162 7.91 -5.34 28.52
N TRP A 163 7.38 -4.11 28.49
CA TRP A 163 6.72 -3.47 29.65
C TRP A 163 5.54 -4.30 30.13
N LEU A 164 4.61 -4.71 29.26
CA LEU A 164 3.41 -5.49 29.61
C LEU A 164 3.77 -6.82 30.27
N LEU A 165 4.79 -7.51 29.76
CA LEU A 165 5.26 -8.79 30.30
C LEU A 165 6.00 -8.63 31.64
N ASN A 166 6.92 -7.66 31.73
CA ASN A 166 7.73 -7.44 32.94
C ASN A 166 6.92 -6.91 34.11
N THR A 167 5.83 -6.18 33.83
CA THR A 167 4.88 -5.75 34.89
C THR A 167 3.85 -6.82 35.26
N GLY A 168 3.82 -7.96 34.54
CA GLY A 168 2.80 -8.99 34.74
C GLY A 168 1.38 -8.57 34.31
N THR A 169 1.27 -7.50 33.52
CA THR A 169 -0.01 -6.92 33.10
C THR A 169 -0.70 -7.77 32.02
N ALA A 170 0.07 -8.52 31.22
CA ALA A 170 -0.44 -9.41 30.19
C ALA A 170 0.41 -10.68 30.04
N THR A 171 -0.23 -11.76 29.60
CA THR A 171 0.45 -12.98 29.12
C THR A 171 0.70 -12.88 27.61
N PRO A 172 1.61 -13.69 27.06
CA PRO A 172 1.88 -13.69 25.60
C PRO A 172 0.63 -13.93 24.72
N GLU A 173 -0.31 -14.78 25.17
CA GLU A 173 -1.52 -15.14 24.46
C GLU A 173 -2.55 -13.99 24.42
N GLU A 174 -2.48 -13.07 25.34
CA GLU A 174 -3.35 -11.91 25.46
C GLU A 174 -2.90 -10.74 24.57
N ILE A 175 -1.74 -10.86 23.92
CA ILE A 175 -1.14 -9.80 23.09
C ILE A 175 -1.20 -10.21 21.61
N LEU A 176 -1.83 -9.37 20.78
CA LEU A 176 -1.82 -9.47 19.32
C LEU A 176 -1.02 -8.32 18.72
N VAL A 177 -0.03 -8.63 17.89
CA VAL A 177 0.74 -7.64 17.13
C VAL A 177 0.42 -7.74 15.66
N LEU A 178 -0.03 -6.63 15.07
CA LEU A 178 -0.40 -6.55 13.66
C LEU A 178 0.57 -5.67 12.89
N SER A 179 1.09 -6.21 11.80
CA SER A 179 1.97 -5.49 10.88
C SER A 179 1.39 -5.48 9.46
N PHE A 180 1.93 -4.61 8.61
CA PHE A 180 1.40 -4.41 7.28
C PHE A 180 1.89 -5.46 6.28
N THR A 181 3.15 -5.89 6.39
CA THR A 181 3.76 -6.90 5.51
C THR A 181 4.23 -8.11 6.29
N LYS A 182 4.34 -9.26 5.62
CA LYS A 182 4.87 -10.48 6.23
C LYS A 182 6.30 -10.28 6.72
N ALA A 183 7.15 -9.65 5.90
CA ALA A 183 8.53 -9.37 6.30
C ALA A 183 8.61 -8.53 7.58
N SER A 184 7.76 -7.49 7.72
CA SER A 184 7.70 -6.69 8.95
C SER A 184 7.15 -7.49 10.14
N ALA A 185 6.19 -8.40 9.91
CA ALA A 185 5.66 -9.26 10.98
C ALA A 185 6.71 -10.28 11.45
N ASP A 186 7.44 -10.90 10.53
CA ASP A 186 8.51 -11.87 10.83
C ASP A 186 9.67 -11.17 11.56
N GLU A 187 10.10 -9.98 11.11
CA GLU A 187 11.08 -9.14 11.80
C GLU A 187 10.61 -8.78 13.21
N MET A 188 9.35 -8.33 13.35
CA MET A 188 8.78 -7.98 14.65
C MET A 188 8.78 -9.16 15.61
N SER A 189 8.33 -10.34 15.17
CA SER A 189 8.34 -11.57 15.97
C SER A 189 9.76 -11.94 16.46
N SER A 190 10.75 -11.85 15.55
CA SER A 190 12.15 -12.10 15.89
C SER A 190 12.67 -11.12 16.95
N ARG A 191 12.42 -9.83 16.77
CA ARG A 191 12.85 -8.77 17.71
C ARG A 191 12.19 -8.90 19.07
N ILE A 192 10.90 -9.22 19.13
CA ILE A 192 10.18 -9.47 20.39
C ILE A 192 10.80 -10.65 21.12
N THR A 193 11.01 -11.77 20.43
CA THR A 193 11.60 -12.99 21.02
C THR A 193 12.99 -12.70 21.60
N GLN A 194 13.83 -11.94 20.88
CA GLN A 194 15.17 -11.57 21.33
C GLN A 194 15.15 -10.64 22.55
N SER A 195 14.19 -9.70 22.61
CA SER A 195 14.16 -8.68 23.67
C SER A 195 13.39 -9.12 24.90
N ALA A 196 12.25 -9.79 24.73
CA ALA A 196 11.37 -10.18 25.84
C ALA A 196 11.53 -11.66 26.26
N GLY A 197 12.32 -12.47 25.52
CA GLY A 197 12.52 -13.89 25.81
C GLY A 197 11.25 -14.74 25.69
N LYS A 198 10.19 -14.21 25.11
CA LYS A 198 8.88 -14.86 24.92
C LYS A 198 8.48 -14.82 23.46
N VAL A 199 7.84 -15.88 23.01
CA VAL A 199 7.24 -15.92 21.68
C VAL A 199 5.88 -15.23 21.73
N ILE A 200 5.76 -14.11 21.03
CA ILE A 200 4.49 -13.40 20.87
C ILE A 200 4.11 -13.39 19.41
N ARG A 201 2.82 -13.52 19.17
CA ARG A 201 2.27 -13.58 17.85
C ARG A 201 2.28 -12.20 17.18
N ALA A 202 3.18 -12.03 16.22
CA ALA A 202 3.10 -10.94 15.25
C ALA A 202 2.67 -11.49 13.89
N CYS A 203 1.65 -10.89 13.28
CA CYS A 203 1.13 -11.37 12.00
C CYS A 203 0.59 -10.21 11.14
N THR A 204 0.29 -10.50 9.87
CA THR A 204 -0.41 -9.53 9.02
C THR A 204 -1.91 -9.62 9.20
N PHE A 205 -2.65 -8.56 8.81
CA PHE A 205 -4.11 -8.58 8.80
C PHE A 205 -4.70 -9.74 7.98
N HIS A 206 -4.06 -10.09 6.86
CA HIS A 206 -4.50 -11.23 6.06
C HIS A 206 -4.17 -12.57 6.71
N SER A 207 -3.04 -12.69 7.40
CA SER A 207 -2.73 -13.90 8.18
C SER A 207 -3.72 -14.11 9.32
N LEU A 208 -4.08 -13.03 10.02
CA LEU A 208 -5.15 -13.08 11.03
C LEU A 208 -6.49 -13.41 10.40
N GLY A 209 -6.84 -12.76 9.27
CA GLY A 209 -8.09 -13.03 8.55
C GLY A 209 -8.21 -14.48 8.10
N LEU A 210 -7.12 -15.05 7.58
CA LEU A 210 -7.08 -16.46 7.18
C LEU A 210 -7.28 -17.40 8.37
N GLU A 211 -6.67 -17.14 9.50
CA GLU A 211 -6.85 -17.93 10.71
C GLU A 211 -8.28 -17.86 11.20
N ILE A 212 -8.87 -16.67 11.25
CA ILE A 212 -10.27 -16.49 11.62
C ILE A 212 -11.18 -17.29 10.66
N CYS A 213 -10.92 -17.23 9.35
CA CYS A 213 -11.66 -18.02 8.38
C CYS A 213 -11.49 -19.54 8.58
N ARG A 214 -10.28 -19.99 8.91
CA ARG A 214 -9.95 -21.40 9.15
C ARG A 214 -10.58 -21.97 10.42
N SER A 215 -10.92 -21.16 11.41
CA SER A 215 -11.65 -21.59 12.59
C SER A 215 -13.16 -21.78 12.35
N SER A 216 -13.63 -21.48 11.15
CA SER A 216 -15.03 -21.57 10.74
C SER A 216 -15.29 -22.71 9.74
N THR A 217 -16.51 -22.80 9.21
CA THR A 217 -16.93 -23.76 8.18
C THR A 217 -16.15 -23.70 6.87
N ILE A 218 -15.28 -22.69 6.69
CA ILE A 218 -14.42 -22.52 5.51
C ILE A 218 -12.98 -23.05 5.72
N ALA A 219 -12.74 -23.79 6.79
CA ALA A 219 -11.41 -24.22 7.24
C ALA A 219 -10.56 -24.93 6.17
N ASN A 220 -11.18 -25.75 5.34
CA ASN A 220 -10.49 -26.60 4.38
C ASN A 220 -10.45 -26.04 2.95
N ARG A 221 -10.86 -24.77 2.75
CA ARG A 221 -10.86 -24.18 1.41
C ARG A 221 -9.46 -23.72 1.01
N PRO A 222 -9.00 -24.01 -0.23
CA PRO A 222 -7.72 -23.51 -0.72
C PRO A 222 -7.76 -21.99 -0.91
N ILE A 223 -6.62 -21.32 -0.67
CA ILE A 223 -6.45 -19.93 -1.07
C ILE A 223 -6.14 -19.91 -2.56
N ILE A 224 -6.94 -19.18 -3.33
CA ILE A 224 -6.65 -18.92 -4.74
C ILE A 224 -5.76 -17.68 -4.80
N ASP A 225 -4.57 -17.84 -5.34
CA ASP A 225 -3.59 -16.76 -5.41
C ASP A 225 -4.00 -15.64 -6.39
N GLY A 226 -3.38 -14.47 -6.20
CA GLY A 226 -3.68 -13.31 -7.02
C GLY A 226 -3.30 -13.48 -8.49
N ARG A 227 -2.34 -14.36 -8.83
CA ARG A 227 -1.95 -14.63 -10.22
C ARG A 227 -3.03 -15.42 -10.93
N THR A 228 -3.51 -16.49 -10.29
CA THR A 228 -4.62 -17.29 -10.80
C THR A 228 -5.85 -16.44 -11.03
N SER A 229 -6.23 -15.61 -10.05
CA SER A 229 -7.38 -14.71 -10.14
C SER A 229 -7.22 -13.67 -11.26
N ASN A 230 -6.04 -13.10 -11.43
CA ASN A 230 -5.74 -12.13 -12.48
C ASN A 230 -5.77 -12.79 -13.87
N ASN A 231 -5.32 -14.05 -13.99
CA ASN A 231 -5.40 -14.80 -15.25
C ASN A 231 -6.86 -15.09 -15.65
N VAL A 232 -7.75 -15.37 -14.69
CA VAL A 232 -9.19 -15.53 -14.98
C VAL A 232 -9.76 -14.27 -15.60
N VAL A 233 -9.49 -13.10 -15.01
CA VAL A 233 -9.95 -11.80 -15.55
C VAL A 233 -9.37 -11.54 -16.94
N ARG A 234 -8.07 -11.79 -17.11
CA ARG A 234 -7.40 -11.63 -18.42
C ARG A 234 -8.02 -12.53 -19.47
N ASN A 235 -8.15 -13.83 -19.20
CA ASN A 235 -8.68 -14.80 -20.16
C ASN A 235 -10.13 -14.49 -20.53
N ALA A 236 -10.96 -14.08 -19.57
CA ALA A 236 -12.32 -13.65 -19.84
C ALA A 236 -12.36 -12.38 -20.71
N PHE A 237 -11.48 -11.42 -20.47
CA PHE A 237 -11.36 -10.19 -21.25
C PHE A 237 -10.95 -10.51 -22.71
N GLU A 238 -9.89 -11.31 -22.90
CA GLU A 238 -9.41 -11.69 -24.23
C GLU A 238 -10.49 -12.46 -25.02
N HIS A 239 -11.14 -13.43 -24.38
CA HIS A 239 -12.23 -14.18 -25.01
C HIS A 239 -13.39 -13.27 -25.45
N LEU A 240 -13.81 -12.34 -24.61
CA LEU A 240 -14.87 -11.39 -24.95
C LEU A 240 -14.43 -10.41 -26.05
N LEU A 241 -13.17 -9.99 -26.02
CA LEU A 241 -12.62 -9.10 -27.04
C LEU A 241 -12.58 -9.76 -28.43
N GLU A 242 -12.31 -11.08 -28.50
CA GLU A 242 -12.27 -11.86 -29.74
C GLU A 242 -13.67 -12.21 -30.24
N HIS A 243 -14.60 -12.61 -29.38
CA HIS A 243 -15.83 -13.27 -29.75
C HIS A 243 -17.10 -12.41 -29.61
N ASN A 244 -17.00 -11.22 -28.95
CA ASN A 244 -18.16 -10.35 -28.76
C ASN A 244 -17.95 -8.97 -29.36
N VAL A 245 -18.63 -8.70 -30.47
CA VAL A 245 -18.50 -7.43 -31.22
C VAL A 245 -18.83 -6.21 -30.36
N SER A 246 -19.92 -6.26 -29.61
CA SER A 246 -20.35 -5.12 -28.78
C SER A 246 -19.33 -4.84 -27.67
N TYR A 247 -18.80 -5.88 -27.02
CA TYR A 247 -17.76 -5.79 -26.01
C TYR A 247 -16.45 -5.23 -26.59
N ARG A 248 -16.06 -5.69 -27.76
CA ARG A 248 -14.87 -5.24 -28.50
C ARG A 248 -14.95 -3.75 -28.81
N LEU A 249 -16.07 -3.27 -29.35
CA LEU A 249 -16.25 -1.84 -29.64
C LEU A 249 -16.22 -0.98 -28.37
N LEU A 250 -16.85 -1.45 -27.29
CA LEU A 250 -16.80 -0.78 -25.98
C LEU A 250 -15.37 -0.73 -25.46
N ALA A 251 -14.63 -1.84 -25.53
CA ALA A 251 -13.24 -1.91 -25.08
C ALA A 251 -12.35 -0.94 -25.87
N PHE A 252 -12.47 -0.89 -27.21
CA PHE A 252 -11.70 0.04 -28.05
C PHE A 252 -12.00 1.50 -27.70
N LYS A 253 -13.27 1.84 -27.49
CA LYS A 253 -13.70 3.17 -27.05
C LYS A 253 -13.05 3.56 -25.72
N LEU A 254 -13.02 2.64 -24.75
CA LEU A 254 -12.44 2.87 -23.41
C LEU A 254 -10.91 2.90 -23.43
N MET A 255 -10.28 2.16 -24.35
CA MET A 255 -8.83 2.20 -24.55
C MET A 255 -8.39 3.57 -25.10
N SER A 256 -8.90 3.96 -26.27
CA SER A 256 -8.55 5.24 -26.91
C SER A 256 -9.52 5.52 -28.06
N GLN A 257 -9.94 6.80 -28.19
CA GLN A 257 -10.72 7.24 -29.36
C GLN A 257 -9.96 7.00 -30.67
N GLN A 258 -8.65 7.19 -30.67
CA GLN A 258 -7.81 6.94 -31.87
C GLN A 258 -7.83 5.48 -32.30
N LEU A 259 -7.82 4.53 -31.36
CA LEU A 259 -7.93 3.10 -31.68
C LEU A 259 -9.34 2.77 -32.20
N LEU A 260 -10.37 3.34 -31.60
CA LEU A 260 -11.74 3.16 -32.07
C LEU A 260 -11.86 3.67 -33.50
N ASP A 261 -11.40 4.88 -33.80
CA ASP A 261 -11.47 5.48 -35.13
C ASP A 261 -10.69 4.65 -36.17
N LYS A 262 -9.50 4.13 -35.78
CA LYS A 262 -8.64 3.32 -36.65
C LYS A 262 -9.26 1.96 -37.02
N TYR A 263 -9.92 1.30 -36.07
CA TYR A 263 -10.35 -0.10 -36.21
C TYR A 263 -11.86 -0.29 -36.19
N SER A 264 -12.68 0.75 -35.98
CA SER A 264 -14.14 0.60 -35.76
C SER A 264 -14.90 -0.14 -36.86
N ALA A 265 -14.54 0.06 -38.13
CA ALA A 265 -15.16 -0.64 -39.23
C ALA A 265 -14.82 -2.15 -39.24
N ALA A 266 -13.53 -2.48 -39.13
CA ALA A 266 -13.06 -3.85 -39.09
C ALA A 266 -13.48 -4.58 -37.79
N ALA A 267 -13.50 -3.91 -36.66
CA ALA A 267 -13.87 -4.46 -35.35
C ALA A 267 -15.35 -4.90 -35.26
N ARG A 268 -16.19 -4.53 -36.23
CA ARG A 268 -17.59 -4.97 -36.36
C ARG A 268 -17.73 -6.35 -37.02
N LEU A 269 -16.67 -6.85 -37.65
CA LEU A 269 -16.68 -8.15 -38.27
C LEU A 269 -16.54 -9.27 -37.23
N GLU A 270 -17.28 -10.36 -37.38
CA GLU A 270 -17.21 -11.51 -36.47
C GLU A 270 -15.83 -12.17 -36.47
N ASN A 271 -15.19 -12.25 -37.63
CA ASN A 271 -13.86 -12.84 -37.83
C ASN A 271 -12.72 -11.81 -37.73
N PHE A 272 -12.93 -10.71 -37.02
CA PHE A 272 -11.91 -9.69 -36.84
C PHE A 272 -10.71 -10.25 -36.06
N GLN A 273 -9.54 -10.13 -36.66
CA GLN A 273 -8.28 -10.46 -35.97
C GLN A 273 -7.76 -9.26 -35.17
N LEU A 274 -7.44 -9.48 -33.88
CA LEU A 274 -6.91 -8.44 -33.03
C LEU A 274 -5.56 -7.94 -33.57
N PRO A 275 -5.31 -6.61 -33.59
CA PRO A 275 -4.07 -6.03 -34.11
C PRO A 275 -2.90 -6.20 -33.09
N THR A 276 -2.49 -7.45 -32.92
CA THR A 276 -1.44 -7.82 -31.92
C THR A 276 -0.06 -7.26 -32.26
N ASP A 277 0.17 -6.87 -33.52
CA ASP A 277 1.41 -6.20 -33.96
C ASP A 277 1.40 -4.69 -33.70
N ASP A 278 0.25 -4.10 -33.35
CA ASP A 278 0.14 -2.69 -32.99
C ASP A 278 0.58 -2.48 -31.53
N TYR A 279 1.73 -1.84 -31.37
CA TYR A 279 2.31 -1.55 -30.04
C TYR A 279 1.36 -0.70 -29.17
N ALA A 280 0.70 0.31 -29.76
CA ALA A 280 -0.22 1.18 -29.02
C ALA A 280 -1.44 0.39 -28.54
N PHE A 281 -2.02 -0.47 -29.40
CA PHE A 281 -3.10 -1.36 -29.04
C PHE A 281 -2.72 -2.26 -27.84
N ASN A 282 -1.58 -2.93 -27.92
CA ASN A 282 -1.11 -3.80 -26.84
C ASN A 282 -0.91 -3.06 -25.52
N GLN A 283 -0.39 -1.85 -25.57
CA GLN A 283 -0.23 -0.99 -24.38
C GLN A 283 -1.58 -0.61 -23.76
N TYR A 284 -2.53 -0.15 -24.57
CA TYR A 284 -3.86 0.24 -24.09
C TYR A 284 -4.65 -0.97 -23.59
N ARG A 285 -4.57 -2.11 -24.30
CA ARG A 285 -5.19 -3.38 -23.90
C ARG A 285 -4.69 -3.81 -22.52
N GLN A 286 -3.37 -3.84 -22.31
CA GLN A 286 -2.79 -4.21 -21.04
C GLN A 286 -3.21 -3.25 -19.90
N ASN A 287 -3.21 -1.95 -20.17
CA ASN A 287 -3.64 -0.96 -19.18
C ASN A 287 -5.11 -1.15 -18.78
N LEU A 288 -5.98 -1.48 -19.74
CA LEU A 288 -7.41 -1.70 -19.46
C LEU A 288 -7.62 -2.97 -18.63
N ILE A 289 -6.89 -4.07 -18.95
CA ILE A 289 -6.91 -5.30 -18.15
C ILE A 289 -6.43 -5.01 -16.71
N ASP A 290 -5.31 -4.33 -16.55
CA ASP A 290 -4.76 -4.00 -15.21
C ASP A 290 -5.73 -3.12 -14.41
N THR A 291 -6.40 -2.19 -15.08
CA THR A 291 -7.44 -1.34 -14.48
C THR A 291 -8.64 -2.15 -14.03
N ALA A 292 -9.16 -3.04 -14.88
CA ALA A 292 -10.29 -3.92 -14.56
C ALA A 292 -9.96 -4.83 -13.36
N GLN A 293 -8.78 -5.46 -13.37
CA GLN A 293 -8.30 -6.29 -12.26
C GLN A 293 -8.24 -5.48 -10.95
N THR A 294 -7.71 -4.27 -11.00
CA THR A 294 -7.64 -3.37 -9.84
C THR A 294 -9.02 -3.04 -9.29
N ILE A 295 -9.96 -2.67 -10.16
CA ILE A 295 -11.34 -2.33 -9.75
C ILE A 295 -12.02 -3.55 -9.12
N ILE A 296 -11.91 -4.74 -9.74
CA ILE A 296 -12.48 -5.99 -9.21
C ILE A 296 -11.91 -6.31 -7.83
N GLN A 297 -10.59 -6.19 -7.64
CA GLN A 297 -9.96 -6.41 -6.33
C GLN A 297 -10.48 -5.45 -5.27
N HIS A 298 -10.66 -4.17 -5.60
CA HIS A 298 -11.26 -3.19 -4.68
C HIS A 298 -12.74 -3.44 -4.43
N MET A 299 -13.51 -3.87 -5.43
CA MET A 299 -14.91 -4.29 -5.22
C MET A 299 -14.98 -5.44 -4.21
N ARG A 300 -14.13 -6.46 -4.36
CA ARG A 300 -14.07 -7.63 -3.48
C ARG A 300 -13.64 -7.25 -2.05
N SER A 301 -12.57 -6.47 -1.90
CA SER A 301 -12.07 -6.06 -0.58
C SER A 301 -13.01 -5.11 0.16
N ASN A 302 -13.85 -4.35 -0.55
CA ASN A 302 -14.87 -3.48 0.04
C ASN A 302 -16.26 -4.13 0.15
N ASN A 303 -16.41 -5.41 -0.24
CA ASN A 303 -17.67 -6.14 -0.28
C ASN A 303 -18.74 -5.43 -1.13
N ILE A 304 -18.35 -4.97 -2.31
CA ILE A 304 -19.22 -4.26 -3.27
C ILE A 304 -19.34 -5.11 -4.54
N ASP A 305 -20.54 -5.40 -4.97
CA ASP A 305 -20.84 -6.03 -6.24
C ASP A 305 -21.13 -5.01 -7.36
N THR A 306 -21.50 -5.48 -8.54
CA THR A 306 -21.79 -4.62 -9.69
C THR A 306 -22.99 -3.72 -9.45
N ALA A 307 -24.03 -4.20 -8.77
CA ALA A 307 -25.20 -3.40 -8.40
C ALA A 307 -24.81 -2.29 -7.38
N GLY A 308 -23.99 -2.62 -6.40
CA GLY A 308 -23.44 -1.65 -5.45
C GLY A 308 -22.59 -0.59 -6.14
N MET A 309 -21.80 -0.98 -7.16
CA MET A 309 -21.00 -0.04 -7.96
C MET A 309 -21.88 0.89 -8.80
N GLN A 310 -22.97 0.37 -9.37
CA GLN A 310 -23.94 1.18 -10.10
C GLN A 310 -24.58 2.24 -9.17
N ALA A 311 -25.04 1.82 -8.00
CA ALA A 311 -25.60 2.73 -6.99
C ALA A 311 -24.60 3.82 -6.55
N LEU A 312 -23.31 3.45 -6.39
CA LEU A 312 -22.24 4.41 -6.10
C LEU A 312 -22.04 5.40 -7.25
N ASN A 313 -22.05 4.92 -8.49
CA ASN A 313 -21.90 5.76 -9.67
C ASN A 313 -23.07 6.75 -9.80
N GLU A 314 -24.30 6.31 -9.62
CA GLU A 314 -25.49 7.18 -9.66
C GLU A 314 -25.39 8.27 -8.58
N ARG A 315 -24.93 7.93 -7.39
CA ARG A 315 -24.87 8.86 -6.27
C ARG A 315 -23.66 9.80 -6.33
N TYR A 316 -22.50 9.33 -6.80
CA TYR A 316 -21.23 10.04 -6.66
C TYR A 316 -20.43 10.20 -7.97
N GLY A 317 -20.88 9.65 -9.10
CA GLY A 317 -20.19 9.68 -10.39
C GLY A 317 -20.04 11.08 -10.98
N GLY A 318 -20.96 12.01 -10.63
CA GLY A 318 -20.91 13.40 -11.09
C GLY A 318 -20.80 13.50 -12.63
N LYS A 319 -19.87 14.28 -13.12
CA LYS A 319 -19.63 14.45 -14.57
C LYS A 319 -19.18 13.19 -15.29
N ASN A 320 -18.68 12.19 -14.55
CA ASN A 320 -18.16 10.94 -15.10
C ASN A 320 -19.20 9.79 -15.14
N ILE A 321 -20.46 10.05 -14.78
CA ILE A 321 -21.50 9.04 -14.62
C ILE A 321 -21.65 8.13 -15.87
N GLY A 322 -21.63 8.74 -17.06
CA GLY A 322 -21.75 8.02 -18.34
C GLY A 322 -20.54 7.14 -18.62
N ARG A 323 -19.32 7.70 -18.51
CA ARG A 323 -18.08 6.94 -18.69
C ARG A 323 -17.93 5.82 -17.66
N ASN A 324 -18.30 6.09 -16.41
CA ASN A 324 -18.28 5.06 -15.36
C ASN A 324 -19.25 3.91 -15.66
N ARG A 325 -20.43 4.21 -16.24
CA ARG A 325 -21.39 3.19 -16.66
C ARG A 325 -20.81 2.31 -17.76
N GLU A 326 -20.15 2.89 -18.75
CA GLU A 326 -19.46 2.15 -19.82
C GLU A 326 -18.34 1.27 -19.28
N MET A 327 -17.53 1.80 -18.35
CA MET A 327 -16.48 1.02 -17.68
C MET A 327 -17.07 -0.12 -16.85
N LEU A 328 -18.20 0.11 -16.17
CA LEU A 328 -18.87 -0.94 -15.40
C LEU A 328 -19.47 -2.03 -16.30
N GLN A 329 -20.03 -1.67 -17.47
CA GLN A 329 -20.48 -2.64 -18.47
C GLN A 329 -19.35 -3.53 -18.98
N LEU A 330 -18.14 -2.97 -19.13
CA LEU A 330 -16.96 -3.76 -19.50
C LEU A 330 -16.52 -4.69 -18.37
N ILE A 331 -16.58 -4.23 -17.10
CA ILE A 331 -16.07 -4.97 -15.94
C ILE A 331 -17.06 -6.05 -15.48
N GLU A 332 -18.36 -5.86 -15.63
CA GLU A 332 -19.38 -6.76 -15.09
C GLU A 332 -19.20 -8.24 -15.50
N PRO A 333 -19.02 -8.60 -16.79
CA PRO A 333 -18.78 -10.00 -17.15
C PRO A 333 -17.46 -10.54 -16.60
N LEU A 334 -16.44 -9.70 -16.47
CA LEU A 334 -15.16 -10.07 -15.88
C LEU A 334 -15.28 -10.34 -14.37
N TYR A 335 -16.08 -9.53 -13.67
CA TYR A 335 -16.39 -9.71 -12.27
C TYR A 335 -17.16 -11.02 -12.02
N HIS A 336 -18.12 -11.33 -12.87
CA HIS A 336 -18.86 -12.60 -12.80
C HIS A 336 -17.95 -13.81 -13.04
N ALA A 337 -17.09 -13.77 -14.06
CA ALA A 337 -16.10 -14.81 -14.30
C ALA A 337 -15.15 -15.01 -13.10
N TYR A 338 -14.71 -13.90 -12.52
CA TYR A 338 -13.87 -13.91 -11.30
C TYR A 338 -14.60 -14.58 -10.12
N VAL A 339 -15.82 -14.18 -9.81
CA VAL A 339 -16.60 -14.72 -8.68
C VAL A 339 -16.92 -16.19 -8.89
N GLN A 340 -17.30 -16.58 -10.13
CA GLN A 340 -17.60 -17.96 -10.48
C GLN A 340 -16.39 -18.88 -10.30
N ASN A 341 -15.19 -18.42 -10.64
CA ASN A 341 -13.96 -19.20 -10.44
C ASN A 341 -13.76 -19.59 -8.95
N PHE A 342 -14.05 -18.69 -8.02
CA PHE A 342 -13.97 -18.99 -6.58
C PHE A 342 -15.08 -19.95 -6.13
N ALA A 343 -16.29 -19.81 -6.67
CA ALA A 343 -17.39 -20.71 -6.34
C ALA A 343 -17.11 -22.14 -6.86
N THR A 344 -16.63 -22.27 -8.10
CA THR A 344 -16.31 -23.57 -8.71
C THR A 344 -15.16 -24.28 -8.00
N ASN A 345 -14.11 -23.56 -7.63
CA ASN A 345 -12.94 -24.11 -6.96
C ASN A 345 -13.07 -24.19 -5.44
N ASN A 346 -14.23 -23.81 -4.88
CA ASN A 346 -14.48 -23.71 -3.44
C ASN A 346 -13.35 -23.00 -2.68
N GLY A 347 -12.79 -21.93 -3.30
CA GLY A 347 -11.59 -21.24 -2.84
C GLY A 347 -11.86 -20.06 -1.92
N ILE A 348 -10.83 -19.65 -1.18
CA ILE A 348 -10.83 -18.39 -0.43
C ILE A 348 -10.31 -17.29 -1.33
N ASP A 349 -11.11 -16.26 -1.48
CA ASP A 349 -10.76 -15.03 -2.19
C ASP A 349 -9.89 -14.13 -1.32
N PHE A 350 -8.63 -13.98 -1.69
CA PHE A 350 -7.68 -13.19 -0.89
C PHE A 350 -8.09 -11.73 -0.67
N PRO A 351 -8.54 -10.93 -1.67
CA PRO A 351 -9.08 -9.60 -1.44
C PRO A 351 -10.26 -9.56 -0.47
N ARG A 352 -11.13 -10.59 -0.48
CA ARG A 352 -12.33 -10.67 0.35
C ARG A 352 -12.07 -11.26 1.73
N MET A 353 -10.92 -11.90 1.97
CA MET A 353 -10.59 -12.62 3.21
C MET A 353 -10.86 -11.82 4.49
N ILE A 354 -10.53 -10.52 4.50
CA ILE A 354 -10.80 -9.65 5.66
C ILE A 354 -12.30 -9.49 5.91
N VAL A 355 -13.10 -9.38 4.84
CA VAL A 355 -14.58 -9.28 4.94
C VAL A 355 -15.18 -10.58 5.46
N ASP A 356 -14.70 -11.72 4.99
CA ASP A 356 -15.14 -13.02 5.45
C ASP A 356 -14.76 -13.26 6.92
N ALA A 357 -13.55 -12.83 7.33
CA ALA A 357 -13.11 -12.84 8.72
C ALA A 357 -14.02 -11.99 9.62
N ILE A 358 -14.38 -10.78 9.20
CA ILE A 358 -15.36 -9.93 9.93
C ILE A 358 -16.68 -10.69 10.13
N SER A 359 -17.14 -11.39 9.11
CA SER A 359 -18.38 -12.18 9.19
C SER A 359 -18.26 -13.32 10.20
N CYS A 360 -17.11 -14.02 10.25
CA CYS A 360 -16.83 -15.08 11.22
C CYS A 360 -16.75 -14.58 12.66
N VAL A 361 -16.18 -13.39 12.87
CA VAL A 361 -16.17 -12.75 14.21
C VAL A 361 -17.59 -12.36 14.62
N ASN A 362 -18.34 -11.71 13.73
CA ASN A 362 -19.70 -11.20 14.05
C ASN A 362 -20.73 -12.32 14.32
N ASN A 363 -20.58 -13.49 13.68
CA ASN A 363 -21.47 -14.63 13.91
C ASN A 363 -21.01 -15.54 15.06
N GLY A 364 -19.91 -15.20 15.75
CA GLY A 364 -19.41 -15.94 16.89
C GLY A 364 -18.63 -17.22 16.55
N SER A 365 -18.31 -17.47 15.26
CA SER A 365 -17.50 -18.63 14.82
C SER A 365 -16.05 -18.54 15.26
N TYR A 366 -15.60 -17.36 15.61
CA TYR A 366 -14.25 -17.10 16.12
C TYR A 366 -14.34 -16.32 17.44
N ARG A 367 -13.51 -16.72 18.42
CA ARG A 367 -13.32 -16.01 19.68
C ARG A 367 -11.84 -15.82 19.94
N HIS A 368 -11.48 -14.74 20.62
CA HIS A 368 -10.07 -14.42 20.89
C HIS A 368 -9.83 -14.06 22.37
N PRO A 369 -8.60 -14.29 22.89
CA PRO A 369 -8.22 -13.96 24.25
C PRO A 369 -7.58 -12.56 24.39
N TYR A 370 -7.48 -11.77 23.32
CA TYR A 370 -6.65 -10.57 23.29
C TYR A 370 -7.18 -9.50 24.26
N LYS A 371 -6.27 -9.00 25.10
CA LYS A 371 -6.45 -7.83 25.97
C LYS A 371 -5.66 -6.62 25.46
N TYR A 372 -4.65 -6.86 24.63
CA TYR A 372 -3.77 -5.84 24.02
C TYR A 372 -3.63 -6.11 22.54
N VAL A 373 -4.00 -5.13 21.73
CA VAL A 373 -3.81 -5.17 20.26
C VAL A 373 -2.89 -4.03 19.86
N LEU A 374 -1.76 -4.37 19.28
CA LEU A 374 -0.74 -3.44 18.82
C LEU A 374 -0.70 -3.41 17.31
N ILE A 375 -0.69 -2.22 16.71
CA ILE A 375 -0.70 -2.06 15.25
C ILE A 375 0.48 -1.18 14.83
N ASP A 376 1.40 -1.75 14.04
CA ASP A 376 2.50 -1.03 13.39
C ASP A 376 2.03 -0.41 12.06
N GLU A 377 2.72 0.65 11.62
CA GLU A 377 2.43 1.40 10.39
C GLU A 377 0.93 1.77 10.25
N TYR A 378 0.33 2.26 11.34
CA TYR A 378 -1.12 2.53 11.43
C TYR A 378 -1.65 3.47 10.34
N GLN A 379 -0.81 4.35 9.76
CA GLN A 379 -1.17 5.21 8.63
C GLN A 379 -1.52 4.45 7.35
N ASP A 380 -1.21 3.15 7.28
CA ASP A 380 -1.52 2.30 6.12
C ASP A 380 -2.82 1.48 6.31
N MET A 381 -3.59 1.79 7.36
CA MET A 381 -4.88 1.15 7.62
C MET A 381 -5.89 1.44 6.51
N SER A 382 -6.59 0.39 6.09
CA SER A 382 -7.74 0.48 5.19
C SER A 382 -9.06 0.30 5.96
N ARG A 383 -10.17 0.69 5.36
CA ARG A 383 -11.48 0.54 5.99
C ARG A 383 -11.82 -0.89 6.38
N PRO A 384 -11.63 -1.92 5.53
CA PRO A 384 -11.87 -3.31 5.94
C PRO A 384 -11.02 -3.76 7.12
N ARG A 385 -9.74 -3.37 7.19
CA ARG A 385 -8.87 -3.69 8.34
C ARG A 385 -9.36 -3.03 9.63
N TYR A 386 -9.77 -1.77 9.55
CA TYR A 386 -10.40 -1.08 10.68
C TYR A 386 -11.67 -1.81 11.15
N GLU A 387 -12.56 -2.21 10.23
CA GLU A 387 -13.78 -2.93 10.59
C GLU A 387 -13.50 -4.30 11.22
N LEU A 388 -12.40 -4.97 10.81
CA LEU A 388 -11.97 -6.21 11.48
C LEU A 388 -11.57 -5.95 12.95
N ILE A 389 -10.74 -4.94 13.21
CA ILE A 389 -10.36 -4.57 14.59
C ILE A 389 -11.61 -4.18 15.40
N ARG A 390 -12.51 -3.43 14.78
CA ARG A 390 -13.78 -3.06 15.41
C ARG A 390 -14.65 -4.28 15.74
N ALA A 391 -14.76 -5.25 14.84
CA ALA A 391 -15.52 -6.47 15.06
C ALA A 391 -14.93 -7.31 16.21
N LEU A 392 -13.61 -7.49 16.26
CA LEU A 392 -12.91 -8.14 17.36
C LEU A 392 -13.19 -7.42 18.68
N ARG A 393 -13.12 -6.09 18.68
CA ARG A 393 -13.33 -5.29 19.89
C ARG A 393 -14.77 -5.31 20.40
N LEU A 394 -15.75 -5.42 19.51
CA LEU A 394 -17.16 -5.60 19.88
C LEU A 394 -17.42 -6.96 20.56
N GLN A 395 -16.62 -7.96 20.23
CA GLN A 395 -16.73 -9.27 20.86
C GLN A 395 -16.09 -9.31 22.26
N HIS A 396 -14.92 -8.71 22.39
CA HIS A 396 -14.18 -8.59 23.66
C HIS A 396 -13.31 -7.33 23.59
N ASP A 397 -13.53 -6.40 24.53
CA ASP A 397 -12.79 -5.13 24.56
C ASP A 397 -11.33 -5.35 24.94
N PHE A 398 -10.45 -4.52 24.37
CA PHE A 398 -9.00 -4.57 24.58
C PHE A 398 -8.37 -3.18 24.51
N SER A 399 -7.20 -3.04 25.09
CA SER A 399 -6.37 -1.84 24.91
C SER A 399 -5.75 -1.82 23.52
N LEU A 400 -5.85 -0.69 22.85
CA LEU A 400 -5.34 -0.49 21.47
C LEU A 400 -4.11 0.43 21.52
N PHE A 401 -2.97 -0.07 20.98
CA PHE A 401 -1.73 0.69 20.87
C PHE A 401 -1.29 0.76 19.41
N CYS A 402 -1.43 1.93 18.79
CA CYS A 402 -1.14 2.17 17.39
C CYS A 402 0.10 3.02 17.22
N VAL A 403 1.04 2.59 16.39
CA VAL A 403 2.23 3.35 16.03
C VAL A 403 2.20 3.67 14.54
N GLY A 404 2.44 4.93 14.17
CA GLY A 404 2.36 5.32 12.77
C GLY A 404 3.02 6.68 12.48
N ASP A 405 3.08 6.99 11.18
CA ASP A 405 3.60 8.26 10.65
C ASP A 405 2.70 8.74 9.51
N ASP A 406 1.81 9.69 9.78
CA ASP A 406 0.91 10.27 8.79
C ASP A 406 1.66 10.89 7.60
N TRP A 407 2.91 11.34 7.79
CA TRP A 407 3.78 11.82 6.71
C TRP A 407 4.23 10.71 5.75
N GLN A 408 4.06 9.43 6.11
CA GLN A 408 4.41 8.26 5.31
C GLN A 408 3.19 7.48 4.79
N SER A 409 1.99 8.04 4.83
CA SER A 409 0.78 7.45 4.25
C SER A 409 0.79 7.63 2.73
N ILE A 410 1.15 6.56 2.00
CA ILE A 410 1.39 6.58 0.54
C ILE A 410 0.71 5.43 -0.21
N TYR A 411 -0.25 4.76 0.39
CA TYR A 411 -0.93 3.58 -0.18
C TYR A 411 -2.44 3.79 -0.35
N ARG A 412 -2.89 5.04 -0.63
CA ARG A 412 -4.30 5.32 -0.93
C ARG A 412 -4.80 4.47 -2.09
N PHE A 413 -3.98 4.31 -3.14
CA PHE A 413 -4.29 3.46 -4.29
C PHE A 413 -4.50 1.97 -3.92
N ALA A 414 -3.99 1.51 -2.76
CA ALA A 414 -4.24 0.19 -2.18
C ALA A 414 -5.34 0.20 -1.10
N GLY A 415 -6.09 1.30 -0.99
CA GLY A 415 -7.23 1.47 -0.09
C GLY A 415 -6.88 1.99 1.30
N SER A 416 -5.63 2.41 1.58
CA SER A 416 -5.27 3.04 2.85
C SER A 416 -6.00 4.36 3.02
N ASP A 417 -6.60 4.56 4.20
CA ASP A 417 -7.40 5.74 4.53
C ASP A 417 -6.69 6.57 5.61
N LEU A 418 -6.11 7.71 5.17
CA LEU A 418 -5.39 8.63 6.06
C LEU A 418 -6.28 9.17 7.20
N HIS A 419 -7.60 9.27 7.00
CA HIS A 419 -8.52 9.72 8.04
C HIS A 419 -8.54 8.79 9.26
N LEU A 420 -8.16 7.52 9.12
CA LEU A 420 -8.11 6.59 10.25
C LEU A 420 -7.05 7.00 11.30
N ILE A 421 -5.95 7.62 10.87
CA ILE A 421 -4.95 8.14 11.80
C ILE A 421 -5.23 9.61 12.19
N LEU A 422 -5.69 10.45 11.27
CA LEU A 422 -5.96 11.86 11.57
C LEU A 422 -7.14 12.05 12.53
N ASP A 423 -8.16 11.21 12.41
CA ASP A 423 -9.39 11.23 13.21
C ASP A 423 -9.38 10.19 14.34
N PHE A 424 -8.21 9.73 14.78
CA PHE A 424 -8.04 8.61 15.72
C PHE A 424 -8.95 8.72 16.95
N ASP A 425 -8.99 9.89 17.58
CA ASP A 425 -9.85 10.13 18.74
C ASP A 425 -11.33 9.95 18.39
N ARG A 426 -11.82 10.57 17.33
CA ARG A 426 -13.22 10.46 16.90
C ARG A 426 -13.63 9.01 16.62
N ILE A 427 -12.68 8.20 16.12
CA ILE A 427 -12.93 6.82 15.74
C ILE A 427 -12.97 5.90 16.94
N TRP A 428 -12.07 6.10 17.93
CA TRP A 428 -11.88 5.15 19.02
C TRP A 428 -12.42 5.59 20.38
N ARG A 429 -12.78 6.88 20.58
CA ARG A 429 -13.27 7.39 21.87
C ARG A 429 -14.50 6.69 22.41
N ALA A 430 -15.30 6.03 21.57
CA ALA A 430 -16.48 5.26 21.99
C ALA A 430 -16.11 4.06 22.87
N TRP A 431 -14.87 3.58 22.82
CA TRP A 431 -14.34 2.49 23.65
C TRP A 431 -13.46 2.98 24.82
N GLY A 432 -13.43 4.27 25.09
CA GLY A 432 -12.69 4.84 26.19
C GLY A 432 -11.76 5.99 25.77
N PRO A 433 -11.05 6.59 26.74
CA PRO A 433 -10.22 7.75 26.48
C PRO A 433 -9.08 7.43 25.52
N THR A 434 -8.78 8.41 24.67
CA THR A 434 -7.67 8.35 23.70
C THR A 434 -6.51 9.21 24.16
N ARG A 435 -5.28 8.72 23.95
CA ARG A 435 -4.04 9.45 24.21
C ARG A 435 -3.17 9.46 22.98
N MET A 436 -2.43 10.54 22.77
CA MET A 436 -1.46 10.63 21.68
C MET A 436 -0.11 11.02 22.24
N PHE A 437 0.94 10.34 21.78
CA PHE A 437 2.33 10.67 22.07
C PHE A 437 3.06 10.95 20.75
N GLN A 438 4.09 11.77 20.81
CA GLN A 438 4.96 12.02 19.66
C GLN A 438 6.38 11.56 19.99
N ILE A 439 7.02 10.90 19.01
CA ILE A 439 8.44 10.57 19.06
C ILE A 439 9.11 11.36 17.93
N THR A 440 9.89 12.36 18.32
CA THR A 440 10.47 13.34 17.41
C THR A 440 11.98 13.19 17.24
N THR A 441 12.64 12.48 18.15
CA THR A 441 14.08 12.25 18.09
C THR A 441 14.41 11.16 17.07
N THR A 442 15.18 11.50 16.01
CA THR A 442 15.69 10.56 15.03
C THR A 442 17.21 10.58 14.97
N ARG A 443 17.81 9.39 14.81
CA ARG A 443 19.27 9.24 14.63
C ARG A 443 19.63 8.76 13.22
N ARG A 444 18.63 8.66 12.34
CA ARG A 444 18.82 8.08 11.01
C ARG A 444 19.56 9.01 10.06
N PHE A 445 19.22 10.29 10.03
CA PHE A 445 19.70 11.25 9.04
C PHE A 445 19.99 12.63 9.68
N ARG A 446 20.69 13.47 8.92
CA ARG A 446 21.22 14.75 9.38
C ARG A 446 20.15 15.82 9.54
N GLN A 447 20.38 16.82 10.39
CA GLN A 447 19.42 17.89 10.66
C GLN A 447 19.03 18.67 9.41
N SER A 448 19.95 18.94 8.50
CA SER A 448 19.65 19.62 7.24
C SER A 448 18.63 18.87 6.37
N LEU A 449 18.65 17.52 6.37
CA LEU A 449 17.65 16.70 5.68
C LEU A 449 16.31 16.69 6.44
N ILE A 450 16.36 16.65 7.78
CA ILE A 450 15.16 16.76 8.64
C ILE A 450 14.42 18.06 8.34
N ASP A 451 15.13 19.19 8.39
CA ASP A 451 14.55 20.52 8.21
C ASP A 451 13.94 20.67 6.81
N ALA A 452 14.68 20.27 5.77
CA ALA A 452 14.20 20.37 4.40
C ALA A 452 12.99 19.45 4.13
N SER A 453 13.04 18.19 4.55
CA SER A 453 11.97 17.23 4.33
C SER A 453 10.74 17.53 5.18
N GLY A 454 10.92 17.99 6.41
CA GLY A 454 9.85 18.42 7.32
C GLY A 454 9.15 19.67 6.79
N ALA A 455 9.91 20.72 6.45
CA ALA A 455 9.35 21.94 5.85
C ALA A 455 8.61 21.66 4.54
N PHE A 456 9.09 20.69 3.75
CA PHE A 456 8.46 20.29 2.52
C PHE A 456 7.11 19.56 2.76
N VAL A 457 7.06 18.54 3.63
CA VAL A 457 5.84 17.75 3.85
C VAL A 457 4.78 18.53 4.62
N MET A 458 5.17 19.37 5.59
CA MET A 458 4.25 20.20 6.38
C MET A 458 3.55 21.33 5.59
N ARG A 459 3.84 21.49 4.31
CA ARG A 459 3.01 22.33 3.43
C ARG A 459 1.61 21.75 3.22
N ASP A 460 1.42 20.48 3.51
CA ASP A 460 0.10 19.88 3.72
C ASP A 460 -0.33 20.13 5.19
N THR A 461 -1.14 21.14 5.40
CA THR A 461 -1.63 21.55 6.73
C THR A 461 -2.63 20.58 7.35
N ASN A 462 -3.07 19.56 6.59
CA ASN A 462 -3.96 18.53 7.13
C ASN A 462 -3.21 17.50 8.00
N LEU A 463 -1.89 17.39 7.85
CA LEU A 463 -1.06 16.45 8.61
C LEU A 463 -0.79 16.95 10.04
N TYR A 464 -0.41 16.04 10.93
CA TYR A 464 0.07 16.41 12.26
C TYR A 464 1.40 17.16 12.15
N VAL A 465 1.53 18.23 12.95
CA VAL A 465 2.80 18.97 13.05
C VAL A 465 3.78 18.14 13.89
N LYS A 466 4.97 17.88 13.36
CA LYS A 466 6.06 17.19 14.04
C LYS A 466 7.36 17.96 13.83
N HIS A 467 8.08 18.21 14.92
CA HIS A 467 9.40 18.87 14.91
C HIS A 467 10.46 17.82 15.18
N LEU A 468 10.89 17.14 14.11
CA LEU A 468 11.93 16.13 14.24
C LEU A 468 13.28 16.77 14.51
N ASN A 469 14.11 16.11 15.33
CA ASN A 469 15.47 16.54 15.65
C ASN A 469 16.47 15.39 15.65
N ASN A 470 17.74 15.71 15.40
CA ASN A 470 18.85 14.78 15.57
C ASN A 470 19.80 15.31 16.66
N PRO A 471 19.86 14.69 17.84
CA PRO A 471 20.72 15.16 18.93
C PRO A 471 22.23 15.05 18.65
N SER A 472 22.61 14.28 17.61
CA SER A 472 24.02 14.07 17.20
C SER A 472 24.48 15.07 16.14
N ASP A 473 23.86 16.26 16.04
CA ASP A 473 24.05 17.15 14.91
C ASP A 473 25.52 17.57 14.68
N LYS A 474 26.00 17.15 13.51
CA LYS A 474 27.13 17.83 12.84
C LYS A 474 26.50 18.59 11.69
N LYS A 475 26.65 19.92 11.64
CA LYS A 475 26.27 20.76 10.51
C LYS A 475 26.93 20.19 9.23
N ASP A 476 26.18 19.43 8.45
CA ASP A 476 26.66 18.78 7.25
C ASP A 476 25.60 18.89 6.13
N TYR A 477 26.08 19.13 4.91
CA TYR A 477 25.22 19.28 3.74
C TYR A 477 24.82 17.89 3.22
N SER A 478 23.69 17.39 3.70
CA SER A 478 23.15 16.09 3.29
C SER A 478 22.31 16.13 2.00
N LEU A 479 22.13 17.29 1.38
CA LEU A 479 21.30 17.50 0.20
C LEU A 479 22.11 18.19 -0.90
N LYS A 480 21.91 17.76 -2.16
CA LYS A 480 22.49 18.41 -3.34
C LYS A 480 21.58 18.21 -4.56
N ALA A 481 21.29 19.28 -5.28
CA ALA A 481 20.69 19.20 -6.60
C ALA A 481 21.81 19.10 -7.66
N LEU A 482 21.59 18.23 -8.64
CA LEU A 482 22.43 18.05 -9.83
C LEU A 482 21.51 18.17 -11.03
N GLY A 483 21.90 18.91 -12.05
CA GLY A 483 21.05 19.19 -13.19
C GLY A 483 21.68 18.78 -14.51
N GLY A 484 20.84 18.56 -15.51
CA GLY A 484 21.21 18.40 -16.91
C GLY A 484 20.02 18.74 -17.80
N HIS A 485 20.31 19.26 -18.99
CA HIS A 485 19.31 19.58 -20.01
C HIS A 485 18.94 18.33 -20.83
N THR A 486 19.90 17.42 -21.04
CA THR A 486 19.69 16.15 -21.75
C THR A 486 19.71 14.96 -20.80
N GLU A 487 19.31 13.79 -21.27
CA GLU A 487 19.41 12.55 -20.50
C GLU A 487 20.87 12.17 -20.25
N GLU A 488 21.73 12.38 -21.25
CA GLU A 488 23.17 12.12 -21.16
C GLU A 488 23.86 13.00 -20.11
N GLU A 489 23.53 14.30 -20.06
CA GLU A 489 24.08 15.19 -19.03
C GLU A 489 23.64 14.73 -17.63
N ARG A 490 22.37 14.31 -17.44
CA ARG A 490 21.90 13.78 -16.17
C ARG A 490 22.55 12.45 -15.80
N PHE A 491 22.78 11.57 -16.76
CA PHE A 491 23.53 10.34 -16.56
C PHE A 491 24.97 10.63 -16.13
N ASN A 492 25.66 11.52 -16.84
CA ASN A 492 27.08 11.87 -16.58
C ASN A 492 27.25 12.43 -15.15
N VAL A 493 26.35 13.29 -14.68
CA VAL A 493 26.43 13.81 -13.30
C VAL A 493 26.19 12.72 -12.26
N ILE A 494 25.38 11.68 -12.56
CA ILE A 494 25.22 10.50 -11.68
C ILE A 494 26.53 9.72 -11.61
N VAL A 495 27.10 9.36 -12.76
CA VAL A 495 28.38 8.62 -12.86
C VAL A 495 29.50 9.36 -12.13
N GLU A 496 29.64 10.67 -12.37
CA GLU A 496 30.63 11.50 -11.69
C GLU A 496 30.49 11.47 -10.15
N GLN A 497 29.25 11.49 -9.64
CA GLN A 497 29.05 11.38 -8.20
C GLN A 497 29.35 9.97 -7.69
N LEU A 498 28.95 8.90 -8.40
CA LEU A 498 29.26 7.53 -8.02
C LEU A 498 30.78 7.28 -7.95
N ARG A 499 31.54 7.87 -8.87
CA ARG A 499 33.01 7.83 -8.83
C ARG A 499 33.63 8.48 -7.58
N LYS A 500 32.92 9.48 -6.98
CA LYS A 500 33.34 10.18 -5.75
C LYS A 500 32.95 9.44 -4.46
N LEU A 501 32.01 8.50 -4.52
CA LEU A 501 31.56 7.77 -3.34
C LEU A 501 32.55 6.66 -2.93
N PRO A 502 32.54 6.22 -1.65
CA PRO A 502 33.33 5.08 -1.19
C PRO A 502 33.02 3.80 -1.98
N LYS A 503 34.02 2.92 -2.17
CA LYS A 503 33.85 1.65 -2.91
C LYS A 503 32.80 0.72 -2.31
N THR A 504 32.60 0.76 -1.00
CA THR A 504 31.63 -0.07 -0.26
C THR A 504 30.34 0.70 0.09
N ALA A 505 30.04 1.79 -0.63
CA ALA A 505 28.83 2.57 -0.37
C ALA A 505 27.56 1.79 -0.72
N SER A 506 26.53 1.92 0.13
CA SER A 506 25.18 1.51 -0.25
C SER A 506 24.46 2.67 -0.94
N VAL A 507 24.00 2.44 -2.17
CA VAL A 507 23.40 3.44 -3.04
C VAL A 507 22.03 3.01 -3.51
N LEU A 508 21.07 3.92 -3.46
CA LEU A 508 19.72 3.69 -3.94
C LEU A 508 19.37 4.71 -5.03
N LEU A 509 19.13 4.21 -6.24
CA LEU A 509 18.57 4.99 -7.33
C LEU A 509 17.04 4.90 -7.24
N LEU A 510 16.35 6.01 -6.97
CA LEU A 510 14.90 6.06 -6.81
C LEU A 510 14.22 6.70 -8.01
N GLY A 511 13.30 5.96 -8.62
CA GLY A 511 12.36 6.46 -9.62
C GLY A 511 10.95 6.64 -9.05
N ARG A 512 10.12 7.46 -9.72
CA ARG A 512 8.67 7.47 -9.48
C ARG A 512 8.00 6.25 -10.11
N TYR A 513 8.51 5.86 -11.28
CA TYR A 513 8.09 4.71 -12.06
C TYR A 513 9.25 3.75 -12.32
N ARG A 514 8.94 2.50 -12.68
CA ARG A 514 9.97 1.52 -13.06
C ARG A 514 10.72 1.95 -14.32
N SER A 515 10.03 2.64 -15.24
CA SER A 515 10.64 3.16 -16.46
C SER A 515 11.76 4.19 -16.23
N ASP A 516 11.88 4.75 -15.03
CA ASP A 516 12.88 5.76 -14.74
C ASP A 516 14.31 5.20 -14.74
N ILE A 517 14.46 3.87 -14.60
CA ILE A 517 15.74 3.16 -14.80
C ILE A 517 16.25 3.29 -16.25
N ASN A 518 15.35 3.56 -17.21
CA ASN A 518 15.72 3.69 -18.62
C ASN A 518 16.73 4.83 -18.85
N LEU A 519 16.79 5.84 -17.97
CA LEU A 519 17.86 6.84 -17.99
C LEU A 519 19.23 6.17 -17.94
N MET A 520 19.43 5.23 -17.01
CA MET A 520 20.70 4.52 -16.86
C MET A 520 20.97 3.56 -18.04
N ILE A 521 19.91 2.88 -18.53
CA ILE A 521 20.05 1.86 -19.60
C ILE A 521 20.36 2.51 -20.96
N ARG A 522 19.69 3.62 -21.29
CA ARG A 522 19.84 4.25 -22.63
C ARG A 522 21.09 5.08 -22.77
N CYS A 523 21.57 5.69 -21.67
CA CYS A 523 22.70 6.59 -21.70
C CYS A 523 24.04 5.89 -21.40
N ASP A 524 24.02 4.65 -20.95
CA ASP A 524 25.26 3.87 -20.71
C ASP A 524 25.83 3.30 -22.02
N GLN A 525 26.38 4.18 -22.84
CA GLN A 525 27.04 3.80 -24.12
C GLN A 525 28.40 3.13 -23.92
N GLU A 526 29.06 3.41 -22.81
CA GLU A 526 30.37 2.86 -22.46
C GLU A 526 30.28 1.50 -21.75
N GLY A 527 29.06 1.02 -21.42
CA GLY A 527 28.86 -0.24 -20.70
C GLY A 527 29.40 -0.22 -19.28
N LEU A 528 29.29 0.91 -18.58
CA LEU A 528 29.76 1.08 -17.21
C LEU A 528 28.97 0.30 -16.20
N PHE A 529 27.73 -0.11 -16.53
CA PHE A 529 26.80 -0.75 -15.62
C PHE A 529 26.28 -2.08 -16.15
N SER A 530 26.22 -3.09 -15.29
CA SER A 530 25.43 -4.30 -15.51
C SER A 530 24.13 -4.17 -14.70
N ILE A 531 22.98 -4.15 -15.38
CA ILE A 531 21.68 -3.85 -14.78
C ILE A 531 20.76 -5.06 -14.91
N ASP A 532 20.37 -5.65 -13.78
CA ASP A 532 19.28 -6.63 -13.71
C ASP A 532 17.94 -5.93 -13.51
N GLN A 533 17.18 -5.78 -14.58
CA GLN A 533 15.87 -5.11 -14.55
C GLN A 533 14.81 -5.86 -13.73
N SER A 534 14.98 -7.15 -13.49
CA SER A 534 14.04 -7.99 -12.74
C SER A 534 14.13 -7.73 -11.25
N THR A 535 15.34 -7.66 -10.72
CA THR A 535 15.64 -7.42 -9.31
C THR A 535 15.89 -5.95 -8.99
N GLY A 536 16.31 -5.16 -9.97
CA GLY A 536 16.74 -3.78 -9.80
C GLY A 536 18.19 -3.66 -9.29
N ASN A 537 18.94 -4.75 -9.23
CA ASN A 537 20.35 -4.72 -8.85
C ASN A 537 21.20 -4.13 -9.99
N ILE A 538 22.16 -3.27 -9.61
CA ILE A 538 23.04 -2.59 -10.55
C ILE A 538 24.47 -2.80 -10.09
N ARG A 539 25.33 -3.29 -10.97
CA ARG A 539 26.76 -3.41 -10.74
C ARG A 539 27.48 -2.31 -11.51
N PHE A 540 28.18 -1.44 -10.81
CA PHE A 540 29.07 -0.44 -11.41
C PHE A 540 30.45 -1.05 -11.62
N LEU A 541 30.89 -1.23 -12.87
CA LEU A 541 32.08 -2.00 -13.21
C LEU A 541 33.37 -1.35 -12.70
N GLU A 542 33.39 -0.03 -12.57
CA GLU A 542 34.55 0.69 -11.97
C GLU A 542 34.65 0.51 -10.45
N LYS A 543 33.53 0.16 -9.77
CA LYS A 543 33.46 -0.06 -8.32
C LYS A 543 32.54 -1.24 -7.99
N PRO A 544 32.98 -2.48 -8.26
CA PRO A 544 32.11 -3.66 -8.18
C PRO A 544 31.64 -4.00 -6.75
N ASP A 545 32.29 -3.48 -5.72
CA ASP A 545 31.91 -3.68 -4.30
C ASP A 545 30.84 -2.70 -3.82
N MET A 546 30.41 -1.75 -4.66
CA MET A 546 29.36 -0.80 -4.35
C MET A 546 27.98 -1.49 -4.47
N ASP A 547 27.18 -1.49 -3.41
CA ASP A 547 25.81 -2.02 -3.42
C ASP A 547 24.86 -0.97 -4.02
N ILE A 548 24.55 -1.08 -5.31
CA ILE A 548 23.65 -0.17 -6.01
C ILE A 548 22.36 -0.90 -6.37
N ARG A 549 21.22 -0.30 -6.01
CA ARG A 549 19.89 -0.83 -6.35
C ARG A 549 19.02 0.27 -6.94
N PHE A 550 18.20 -0.12 -7.91
CA PHE A 550 17.11 0.71 -8.40
C PHE A 550 15.78 0.21 -7.86
N MET A 551 14.94 1.14 -7.42
CA MET A 551 13.53 0.85 -7.11
C MET A 551 12.65 2.10 -7.22
N THR A 552 11.34 1.90 -7.19
CA THR A 552 10.41 3.02 -7.12
C THR A 552 10.36 3.60 -5.71
N ALA A 553 9.99 4.88 -5.58
CA ALA A 553 9.82 5.56 -4.31
C ALA A 553 8.84 4.79 -3.37
N HIS A 554 7.75 4.20 -3.92
CA HIS A 554 6.83 3.36 -3.14
C HIS A 554 7.51 2.09 -2.59
N ALA A 555 8.29 1.39 -3.43
CA ALA A 555 8.97 0.17 -3.01
C ALA A 555 10.09 0.42 -1.99
N SER A 556 10.58 1.66 -1.89
CA SER A 556 11.64 2.04 -0.95
C SER A 556 11.15 2.25 0.49
N LYS A 557 9.82 2.25 0.74
CA LYS A 557 9.29 2.40 2.09
C LYS A 557 9.81 1.28 3.01
N GLY A 558 10.26 1.65 4.21
CA GLY A 558 10.92 0.74 5.15
C GLY A 558 12.45 0.60 4.95
N LEU A 559 12.96 0.77 3.74
CA LEU A 559 14.39 0.64 3.44
C LEU A 559 15.19 1.91 3.76
N GLN A 560 16.52 1.75 3.80
CA GLN A 560 17.46 2.86 4.01
C GLN A 560 18.84 2.52 3.43
N CYS A 561 19.56 3.53 2.96
CA CYS A 561 20.93 3.38 2.44
C CYS A 561 21.75 4.62 2.75
N ASP A 562 23.06 4.56 2.47
CA ASP A 562 23.97 5.69 2.70
C ASP A 562 23.69 6.86 1.77
N PHE A 563 23.51 6.57 0.48
CA PHE A 563 23.33 7.57 -0.56
C PHE A 563 22.07 7.27 -1.39
N VAL A 564 21.34 8.32 -1.70
CA VAL A 564 20.13 8.25 -2.55
C VAL A 564 20.28 9.17 -3.74
N PHE A 565 19.96 8.69 -4.92
CA PHE A 565 19.77 9.50 -6.13
C PHE A 565 18.30 9.45 -6.53
N LEU A 566 17.62 10.57 -6.51
CA LEU A 566 16.24 10.67 -6.94
C LEU A 566 16.21 11.07 -8.42
N LEU A 567 15.99 10.10 -9.31
CA LEU A 567 16.15 10.22 -10.76
C LEU A 567 15.07 11.05 -11.45
N CYS A 568 13.88 11.13 -10.85
CA CYS A 568 12.67 11.66 -11.50
C CYS A 568 12.29 13.06 -11.03
N CYS A 569 13.28 13.95 -10.80
CA CYS A 569 12.99 15.35 -10.46
C CYS A 569 12.57 16.19 -11.70
N SER A 570 11.68 15.63 -12.51
CA SER A 570 11.10 16.20 -13.72
C SER A 570 9.61 16.44 -13.58
N GLY A 571 9.05 17.38 -14.37
CA GLY A 571 7.62 17.66 -14.47
C GLY A 571 6.92 16.77 -15.52
N GLY A 572 5.61 16.96 -15.66
CA GLY A 572 4.77 16.28 -16.63
C GLY A 572 3.98 15.10 -16.09
N LEU A 573 3.27 14.38 -16.97
CA LEU A 573 2.35 13.31 -16.58
C LEU A 573 3.01 12.23 -15.74
N LYS A 574 4.20 11.78 -16.15
CA LYS A 574 5.01 10.78 -15.43
C LYS A 574 6.11 11.42 -14.59
N GLY A 575 6.01 12.70 -14.27
CA GLY A 575 6.97 13.39 -13.40
C GLY A 575 6.78 13.05 -11.92
N PHE A 576 7.42 13.85 -11.07
CA PHE A 576 7.24 13.79 -9.63
C PHE A 576 6.91 15.21 -9.10
N PRO A 577 5.67 15.56 -8.83
CA PRO A 577 4.50 14.68 -8.68
C PRO A 577 3.98 14.13 -10.00
N SER A 578 3.45 12.91 -9.96
CA SER A 578 2.66 12.37 -11.05
C SER A 578 1.35 13.13 -11.20
N THR A 579 0.97 13.39 -12.46
CA THR A 579 -0.31 14.01 -12.79
C THR A 579 -1.17 13.11 -13.68
N ILE A 580 -0.86 11.81 -13.74
CA ILE A 580 -1.69 10.82 -14.43
C ILE A 580 -3.06 10.78 -13.75
N PRO A 581 -4.15 11.02 -14.51
CA PRO A 581 -5.50 10.97 -13.95
C PRO A 581 -5.82 9.57 -13.43
N GLU A 582 -6.45 9.51 -12.26
CA GLU A 582 -7.02 8.28 -11.73
C GLU A 582 -8.25 7.88 -12.53
N GLU A 583 -8.47 6.56 -12.73
CA GLU A 583 -9.69 6.07 -13.35
C GLU A 583 -10.92 6.45 -12.49
N PRO A 584 -11.90 7.19 -13.05
CA PRO A 584 -12.99 7.73 -12.25
C PRO A 584 -13.84 6.67 -11.52
N LEU A 585 -14.03 5.49 -12.12
CA LEU A 585 -14.77 4.40 -11.49
C LEU A 585 -14.00 3.83 -10.29
N LEU A 586 -12.69 3.67 -10.41
CA LEU A 586 -11.81 3.26 -9.30
C LEU A 586 -11.86 4.29 -8.16
N GLY A 587 -11.88 5.57 -8.49
CA GLY A 587 -11.99 6.66 -7.51
C GLY A 587 -13.26 6.60 -6.65
N LEU A 588 -14.31 5.85 -7.03
CA LEU A 588 -15.50 5.64 -6.20
C LEU A 588 -15.25 4.63 -5.06
N LEU A 589 -14.27 3.74 -5.21
CA LEU A 589 -13.91 2.68 -4.27
C LEU A 589 -12.80 3.09 -3.31
N LEU A 590 -12.00 4.08 -3.68
CA LEU A 590 -10.87 4.57 -2.90
C LEU A 590 -11.31 5.63 -1.88
N PRO A 591 -10.53 5.86 -0.81
CA PRO A 591 -10.72 7.00 0.07
C PRO A 591 -10.73 8.32 -0.69
N GLU A 592 -11.42 9.32 -0.15
CA GLU A 592 -11.56 10.63 -0.79
C GLU A 592 -10.18 11.28 -1.02
N VAL A 593 -10.05 11.95 -2.18
CA VAL A 593 -8.82 12.70 -2.50
C VAL A 593 -8.73 13.90 -1.58
N GLU A 594 -7.57 14.10 -1.01
CA GLU A 594 -7.29 15.19 -0.08
C GLU A 594 -7.35 16.56 -0.77
N ARG A 595 -7.73 17.59 -0.02
CA ARG A 595 -7.85 18.96 -0.54
C ARG A 595 -6.52 19.59 -0.91
N CYS A 596 -5.42 19.20 -0.25
CA CYS A 596 -4.09 19.71 -0.57
C CYS A 596 -3.65 19.16 -1.94
N PRO A 597 -3.27 20.01 -2.90
CA PRO A 597 -2.81 19.53 -4.21
C PRO A 597 -1.58 18.62 -4.08
N HIS A 598 -1.65 17.47 -4.74
CA HIS A 598 -0.57 16.47 -4.73
C HIS A 598 -0.18 15.97 -3.32
N ALA A 599 -1.12 15.92 -2.37
CA ALA A 599 -0.84 15.55 -0.97
C ALA A 599 -0.12 14.18 -0.86
N GLU A 600 -0.67 13.12 -1.47
CA GLU A 600 -0.04 11.79 -1.47
C GLU A 600 1.33 11.77 -2.16
N GLU A 601 1.47 12.46 -3.30
CA GLU A 601 2.75 12.61 -4.00
C GLU A 601 3.78 13.37 -3.16
N ARG A 602 3.34 14.35 -2.36
CA ARG A 602 4.19 15.07 -1.42
C ARG A 602 4.71 14.16 -0.32
N ARG A 603 3.85 13.33 0.26
CA ARG A 603 4.28 12.31 1.24
C ARG A 603 5.19 11.26 0.62
N LEU A 604 4.92 10.85 -0.63
CA LEU A 604 5.78 9.93 -1.36
C LEU A 604 7.18 10.53 -1.60
N PHE A 605 7.23 11.83 -1.94
CA PHE A 605 8.50 12.53 -2.09
C PHE A 605 9.26 12.65 -0.75
N TYR A 606 8.55 12.93 0.35
CA TYR A 606 9.11 12.87 1.71
C TYR A 606 9.66 11.48 2.04
N VAL A 607 8.93 10.41 1.72
CA VAL A 607 9.42 9.03 1.90
C VAL A 607 10.70 8.83 1.12
N ALA A 608 10.77 9.24 -0.15
CA ALA A 608 11.98 9.12 -0.97
C ALA A 608 13.17 9.90 -0.38
N MET A 609 12.95 11.14 0.10
CA MET A 609 13.99 11.94 0.77
C MET A 609 14.54 11.23 2.01
N THR A 610 13.68 10.65 2.83
CA THR A 610 14.03 10.06 4.12
C THR A 610 14.57 8.62 4.04
N ARG A 611 14.89 8.11 2.84
CA ARG A 611 15.61 6.83 2.67
C ARG A 611 17.12 6.98 2.86
N CYS A 612 17.63 8.20 2.85
CA CYS A 612 19.05 8.53 2.89
C CYS A 612 19.57 8.63 4.34
N LYS A 613 20.75 8.05 4.60
CA LYS A 613 21.49 8.22 5.88
C LYS A 613 22.53 9.35 5.81
N LYS A 614 23.24 9.47 4.67
CA LYS A 614 24.39 10.37 4.53
C LYS A 614 24.09 11.51 3.57
N LYS A 615 23.76 11.21 2.30
CA LYS A 615 23.55 12.25 1.29
C LYS A 615 22.50 11.88 0.25
N LEU A 616 21.62 12.84 -0.05
CA LEU A 616 20.58 12.77 -1.07
C LEU A 616 20.95 13.68 -2.25
N PHE A 617 20.88 13.13 -3.45
CA PHE A 617 21.06 13.83 -4.72
C PHE A 617 19.73 13.92 -5.48
N PHE A 618 19.29 15.12 -5.82
CA PHE A 618 18.16 15.35 -6.72
C PHE A 618 18.69 15.47 -8.15
N ILE A 619 18.28 14.58 -9.05
CA ILE A 619 18.66 14.63 -10.47
C ILE A 619 17.59 15.42 -11.21
N VAL A 620 17.91 16.67 -11.52
CA VAL A 620 16.95 17.67 -12.01
C VAL A 620 17.00 17.75 -13.53
N ASP A 621 15.86 17.58 -14.17
CA ASP A 621 15.67 17.94 -15.58
C ASP A 621 15.55 19.46 -15.69
N GLN A 622 16.59 20.12 -16.20
CA GLN A 622 16.62 21.59 -16.31
C GLN A 622 15.72 22.14 -17.42
N THR A 623 15.25 21.28 -18.34
CA THR A 623 14.28 21.70 -19.36
C THR A 623 12.84 21.67 -18.85
N ARG A 624 12.55 20.71 -17.98
CA ARG A 624 11.22 20.49 -17.41
C ARG A 624 11.31 20.04 -15.96
N PRO A 625 11.82 20.89 -15.06
CA PRO A 625 11.99 20.49 -13.65
C PRO A 625 10.64 20.24 -12.96
N SER A 626 10.67 19.35 -11.98
CA SER A 626 9.55 19.07 -11.09
C SER A 626 9.11 20.34 -10.36
N ARG A 627 7.81 20.53 -10.19
CA ARG A 627 7.27 21.62 -9.35
C ARG A 627 7.78 21.55 -7.90
N PHE A 628 8.11 20.35 -7.40
CA PHE A 628 8.72 20.18 -6.08
C PHE A 628 10.14 20.75 -6.01
N MET A 629 10.88 20.78 -7.15
CA MET A 629 12.16 21.44 -7.22
C MET A 629 12.05 22.96 -7.09
N TYR A 630 11.02 23.56 -7.69
CA TYR A 630 10.75 25.00 -7.48
C TYR A 630 10.42 25.30 -6.02
N GLU A 631 9.65 24.46 -5.36
CA GLU A 631 9.32 24.64 -3.94
C GLU A 631 10.56 24.55 -3.04
N LEU A 632 11.44 23.58 -3.29
CA LEU A 632 12.70 23.44 -2.55
C LEU A 632 13.63 24.61 -2.84
N HIS A 633 13.75 25.05 -4.10
CA HIS A 633 14.62 26.14 -4.51
C HIS A 633 14.16 27.48 -3.94
N SER A 634 12.87 27.83 -4.08
CA SER A 634 12.38 29.19 -3.76
C SER A 634 12.05 29.39 -2.28
N LYS A 635 11.77 28.33 -1.51
CA LYS A 635 11.13 28.46 -0.20
C LYS A 635 11.79 27.67 0.94
N ILE A 636 12.60 26.65 0.64
CA ILE A 636 13.08 25.71 1.67
C ILE A 636 14.59 25.65 1.75
N CYS A 637 15.28 25.34 0.64
CA CYS A 637 16.73 25.13 0.64
C CYS A 637 17.39 25.56 -0.69
N PRO A 638 17.42 26.87 -1.02
CA PRO A 638 17.97 27.37 -2.28
C PRO A 638 19.46 27.00 -2.47
N ASN A 639 20.21 26.89 -1.39
CA ASN A 639 21.66 26.65 -1.41
C ASN A 639 22.06 25.31 -2.02
N ILE A 640 21.16 24.31 -2.05
CA ILE A 640 21.47 22.99 -2.64
C ILE A 640 21.53 23.01 -4.16
N PHE A 641 20.98 24.07 -4.80
CA PHE A 641 20.90 24.25 -6.26
C PHE A 641 22.08 24.99 -6.88
N ARG A 642 23.22 25.07 -6.17
CA ARG A 642 24.43 25.70 -6.76
C ARG A 642 24.82 24.99 -8.05
N GLY A 643 24.85 25.73 -9.16
CA GLY A 643 25.15 25.20 -10.50
C GLY A 643 23.94 24.62 -11.25
N VAL A 644 22.74 24.63 -10.67
CA VAL A 644 21.50 24.22 -11.33
C VAL A 644 20.61 25.43 -11.55
N LYS A 645 20.35 25.76 -12.82
CA LYS A 645 19.44 26.87 -13.20
C LYS A 645 18.08 26.28 -13.54
N LEU A 646 17.04 26.77 -12.86
CA LEU A 646 15.66 26.42 -13.17
C LEU A 646 15.06 27.44 -14.15
N PRO A 647 14.34 27.01 -15.20
CA PRO A 647 13.62 27.92 -16.09
C PRO A 647 12.51 28.65 -15.33
N PRO A 648 11.95 29.75 -15.89
CA PRO A 648 10.82 30.45 -15.27
C PRO A 648 9.65 29.48 -14.99
N GLN A 649 8.93 29.69 -13.88
CA GLN A 649 7.76 28.90 -13.50
C GLN A 649 6.47 29.52 -14.05
N CYS A 650 5.57 28.72 -14.56
CA CYS A 650 4.24 29.14 -15.00
C CYS A 650 3.40 29.62 -13.80
N PRO A 651 2.90 30.87 -13.79
CA PRO A 651 2.10 31.39 -12.68
C PRO A 651 0.74 30.71 -12.55
N ASN A 652 0.20 30.12 -13.64
CA ASN A 652 -1.11 29.53 -13.64
C ASN A 652 -1.15 28.10 -13.08
N CYS A 653 -0.17 27.25 -13.46
CA CYS A 653 -0.21 25.83 -13.11
C CYS A 653 1.02 25.34 -12.35
N GLY A 654 2.07 26.18 -12.22
CA GLY A 654 3.29 25.83 -11.50
C GLY A 654 4.27 24.91 -12.26
N GLU A 655 4.00 24.55 -13.52
CA GLU A 655 4.94 23.85 -14.40
C GLU A 655 6.02 24.80 -14.95
N ALA A 656 7.06 24.25 -15.55
CA ALA A 656 8.11 25.06 -16.20
C ALA A 656 7.58 25.81 -17.42
N LEU A 657 8.19 26.94 -17.72
CA LEU A 657 8.05 27.63 -18.99
C LEU A 657 9.23 27.28 -19.89
N SER A 658 8.95 26.79 -21.10
CA SER A 658 9.93 26.47 -22.11
C SER A 658 9.97 27.55 -23.19
N LEU A 659 11.18 27.95 -23.58
CA LEU A 659 11.36 28.87 -24.70
C LEU A 659 10.92 28.17 -25.99
N ARG A 660 10.09 28.82 -26.76
CA ARG A 660 9.57 28.33 -28.05
C ARG A 660 9.69 29.42 -29.09
N HIS A 661 9.93 29.03 -30.33
CA HIS A 661 9.91 29.94 -31.49
C HIS A 661 8.53 29.92 -32.15
N ASN A 662 8.09 31.08 -32.61
CA ASN A 662 6.85 31.18 -33.35
C ASN A 662 7.02 30.46 -34.71
N ARG A 663 6.09 29.60 -35.08
CA ARG A 663 6.13 28.85 -36.36
C ARG A 663 6.08 29.80 -37.57
N ASN A 664 5.39 30.94 -37.46
CA ASN A 664 5.21 31.90 -38.52
C ASN A 664 6.26 33.02 -38.53
N ASP A 665 7.08 33.14 -37.47
CA ASP A 665 8.14 34.13 -37.35
C ASP A 665 9.24 33.59 -36.43
N PRO A 666 10.27 32.89 -36.98
CA PRO A 666 11.33 32.30 -36.20
C PRO A 666 12.11 33.25 -35.30
N ASN A 667 12.07 34.57 -35.62
CA ASN A 667 12.75 35.61 -34.83
C ASN A 667 11.94 35.98 -33.57
N ARG A 668 10.69 35.58 -33.48
CA ARG A 668 9.85 35.80 -32.30
C ARG A 668 9.87 34.59 -31.39
N SER A 669 10.50 34.75 -30.24
CA SER A 669 10.51 33.73 -29.17
C SER A 669 9.51 34.11 -28.08
N PHE A 670 8.93 33.05 -27.48
CA PHE A 670 8.04 33.18 -26.33
C PHE A 670 8.22 32.00 -25.38
N TYR A 671 7.95 32.24 -24.12
CA TYR A 671 7.86 31.17 -23.14
C TYR A 671 6.47 30.54 -23.19
N GLY A 672 6.38 29.24 -23.47
CA GLY A 672 5.15 28.45 -23.43
C GLY A 672 5.15 27.48 -22.24
N CYS A 673 3.99 27.32 -21.59
CA CYS A 673 3.86 26.38 -20.48
C CYS A 673 4.08 24.93 -20.94
N THR A 674 4.90 24.19 -20.22
CA THR A 674 5.15 22.74 -20.48
C THR A 674 3.95 21.88 -20.07
N GLY A 675 2.98 22.41 -19.33
CA GLY A 675 1.71 21.78 -19.00
C GLY A 675 0.66 21.76 -20.13
N PHE A 676 1.02 22.26 -21.33
CA PHE A 676 0.14 22.16 -22.50
C PHE A 676 -0.22 20.69 -22.83
N PRO A 677 -1.46 20.35 -23.23
CA PRO A 677 -2.60 21.24 -23.54
C PRO A 677 -3.44 21.71 -22.34
N ASN A 678 -3.18 21.19 -21.12
CA ASN A 678 -3.98 21.49 -19.92
C ASN A 678 -3.78 22.95 -19.44
N CYS A 679 -2.60 23.52 -19.66
CA CYS A 679 -2.31 24.92 -19.40
C CYS A 679 -1.79 25.59 -20.68
N ARG A 680 -2.47 26.66 -21.11
CA ARG A 680 -2.14 27.39 -22.35
C ARG A 680 -1.43 28.72 -22.08
N TYR A 681 -0.86 28.90 -20.88
CA TYR A 681 -0.15 30.11 -20.53
C TYR A 681 1.07 30.33 -21.43
N THR A 682 1.22 31.55 -21.93
CA THR A 682 2.38 32.02 -22.69
C THR A 682 2.82 33.39 -22.16
N GLN A 683 4.12 33.66 -22.28
CA GLN A 683 4.76 34.93 -21.90
C GLN A 683 5.78 35.30 -22.95
N GLN A 684 5.86 36.58 -23.34
CA GLN A 684 6.91 37.04 -24.26
C GLN A 684 8.29 36.79 -23.66
N ALA A 685 9.21 36.28 -24.47
CA ALA A 685 10.62 36.24 -24.13
C ALA A 685 11.15 37.68 -24.25
N LYS A 686 11.70 38.19 -23.15
CA LYS A 686 12.37 39.50 -23.14
C LYS A 686 13.71 39.38 -23.80
#